data_639387bd8f60b740b2ed05950e273110
#
_entry.id   639387bd8f60b740b2ed05950e273110
#
_cell.length_a   1.000
_cell.length_b   1.000
_cell.length_c   1.000
_cell.angle_alpha   90.00
_cell.angle_beta   90.00
_cell.angle_gamma   90.00
#
_symmetry.space_group_name_H-M   'P 1'
#
loop_
_entity.id
_entity.type
_entity.pdbx_description
1 polymer ?
#
loop_
_entity_poly.entity_id
_entity_poly.type
_entity_poly.pdbx_seq_one_letter_code
_entity_poly.pdbx_strand_id
1 'polypeptide(L)'
;FKPPVTGNILSRLTIGKRTDAGTLTLVLDTSIISLPSDEGYIMIIARDGVEIISKGEAGLFYGCQTLEQLLEDAGDYKKPVPACKITDFPVLSFRAVHFDVKHHLDHMHYYYESIDRLARYKINAVVFEFEDKLRYQRQSLVGAPQAISIDEMAALTRYARERHIEITPLVQGLGHATFILKHQQYAHLRELSFNRWAFCPLHEGTYQVLFDLYRDAIDATPGSKYLHIGGDEIGNIGLCPRCKPMADKEGMLSLSLYWLKRVCEFAAENGRIPIFWDDMPLKHAGVYETTYSDDITPAEAARSWEEGIPELDNLLQDFPKNCIYMRWNYSMARQPGNILALEWYKSRGLKAMIATATNAEGGMLFQPDERDKDMASSGIITIRSFIQLAAEKNIGGMLCTAWDDKSPHMENYWRGFIAAAEYGWSPNARTLEEYDKAWLQREFGMSVPDYISLNNRLRKGSVLWYEAFFRKGGSLDDHNALQGFSQLEHWLPPVDGQENKPVDYTAKLIELPDLDSPGTWSLKYKDRLNAALDETTNYTAVSQRLKELYKASVRNRYYWELALAQYDLQITAPRLLLALKQCDTADKVQQNEGFKQVKLAMHDFQQAWVSLKEVYSKTRFVSYPAGYVPDRYFHLASQREDLSWMIQAEEMFHVMIEKWLQNQ
;
A
#
# COMPACT_ATOMS: atom_id res chain seq x y z
N PHE A 1 25.34 -21.63 5.05
CA PHE A 1 24.61 -20.58 5.77
C PHE A 1 25.41 -19.28 5.67
N LYS A 2 24.91 -18.27 4.95
CA LYS A 2 25.41 -16.91 5.08
C LYS A 2 24.60 -16.26 6.20
N PRO A 3 25.21 -15.76 7.28
CA PRO A 3 24.47 -15.00 8.29
C PRO A 3 23.83 -13.80 7.61
N PRO A 4 22.64 -13.38 8.06
CA PRO A 4 22.01 -12.17 7.54
C PRO A 4 22.95 -10.98 7.68
N VAL A 5 23.06 -10.18 6.64
CA VAL A 5 24.03 -9.06 6.53
C VAL A 5 23.53 -7.83 7.32
N THR A 6 22.57 -7.99 8.18
CA THR A 6 22.02 -6.91 9.01
C THR A 6 22.70 -6.93 10.37
N GLY A 7 23.49 -5.94 10.62
CA GLY A 7 24.04 -5.66 11.92
C GLY A 7 25.44 -6.24 12.20
N ASN A 8 26.28 -5.41 12.73
CA ASN A 8 27.67 -5.66 13.13
C ASN A 8 27.85 -6.75 14.22
N ILE A 9 26.79 -7.39 14.72
CA ILE A 9 26.84 -8.31 15.84
C ILE A 9 27.04 -9.74 15.36
N LEU A 10 26.24 -10.22 14.40
CA LEU A 10 26.40 -11.59 13.87
C LEU A 10 27.63 -11.72 12.94
N SER A 11 28.06 -10.65 12.29
CA SER A 11 29.32 -10.64 11.51
C SER A 11 30.57 -10.81 12.36
N ARG A 12 30.47 -10.67 13.69
CA ARG A 12 31.57 -10.90 14.63
C ARG A 12 31.61 -12.32 15.19
N LEU A 13 30.64 -13.18 14.81
CA LEU A 13 30.60 -14.57 15.24
C LEU A 13 31.62 -15.38 14.45
N THR A 14 32.53 -16.02 15.16
CA THR A 14 33.47 -16.99 14.58
C THR A 14 32.83 -18.39 14.65
N ILE A 15 32.86 -19.14 13.54
CA ILE A 15 32.44 -20.54 13.55
C ILE A 15 33.47 -21.31 14.38
N GLY A 16 33.05 -21.78 15.56
CA GLY A 16 33.93 -22.50 16.50
C GLY A 16 33.33 -23.83 16.97
N LYS A 17 34.09 -24.57 17.76
CA LYS A 17 33.61 -25.80 18.40
C LYS A 17 32.70 -25.48 19.59
N ARG A 18 31.71 -26.34 19.87
CA ARG A 18 30.68 -26.23 20.93
C ARG A 18 31.19 -26.00 22.36
N THR A 19 32.49 -26.02 22.59
CA THR A 19 33.11 -25.96 23.93
C THR A 19 33.56 -24.58 24.38
N ASP A 20 33.43 -23.57 23.52
CA ASP A 20 33.93 -22.22 23.82
C ASP A 20 32.80 -21.36 24.41
N ALA A 21 33.05 -20.71 25.57
CA ALA A 21 32.10 -19.78 26.17
C ALA A 21 31.80 -18.61 25.23
N GLY A 22 30.51 -18.23 25.10
CA GLY A 22 30.05 -17.19 24.20
C GLY A 22 29.78 -17.68 22.75
N THR A 23 29.59 -18.98 22.55
CA THR A 23 29.27 -19.56 21.23
C THR A 23 27.79 -19.45 20.87
N LEU A 24 27.51 -19.31 19.59
CA LEU A 24 26.19 -19.55 18.99
C LEU A 24 26.22 -20.93 18.28
N THR A 25 25.34 -21.81 18.73
CA THR A 25 25.18 -23.15 18.12
C THR A 25 23.85 -23.20 17.36
N LEU A 26 23.89 -23.56 16.07
CA LEU A 26 22.72 -23.76 15.23
C LEU A 26 22.55 -25.26 15.01
N VAL A 27 21.35 -25.80 15.36
CA VAL A 27 21.05 -27.23 15.25
C VAL A 27 19.85 -27.42 14.33
N LEU A 28 20.07 -28.10 13.19
CA LEU A 28 18.98 -28.56 12.34
C LEU A 28 18.58 -29.98 12.76
N ASP A 29 17.38 -30.12 13.33
CA ASP A 29 16.84 -31.40 13.80
C ASP A 29 15.40 -31.59 13.30
N THR A 30 15.26 -32.36 12.24
CA THR A 30 13.96 -32.66 11.62
C THR A 30 13.05 -33.55 12.48
N SER A 31 13.56 -34.13 13.55
CA SER A 31 12.80 -35.05 14.42
C SER A 31 11.99 -34.34 15.52
N ILE A 32 12.15 -33.03 15.72
CA ILE A 32 11.46 -32.31 16.79
C ILE A 32 9.95 -32.21 16.54
N ILE A 33 9.17 -32.96 17.31
CA ILE A 33 7.71 -32.98 17.20
C ILE A 33 7.07 -31.72 17.78
N SER A 34 7.70 -31.07 18.76
CA SER A 34 7.15 -29.88 19.45
C SER A 34 7.06 -28.62 18.63
N LEU A 35 7.68 -28.57 17.45
CA LEU A 35 7.57 -27.45 16.52
C LEU A 35 6.56 -27.80 15.40
N PRO A 36 5.46 -27.07 15.29
CA PRO A 36 4.43 -27.35 14.28
C PRO A 36 4.81 -26.89 12.87
N SER A 37 5.87 -26.10 12.71
CA SER A 37 6.31 -25.49 11.46
C SER A 37 7.83 -25.58 11.29
N ASP A 38 8.29 -25.73 10.05
CA ASP A 38 9.73 -25.64 9.70
C ASP A 38 10.31 -24.23 9.89
N GLU A 39 9.44 -23.24 10.04
CA GLU A 39 9.81 -21.85 10.40
C GLU A 39 9.92 -21.63 11.91
N GLY A 40 9.46 -22.59 12.73
CA GLY A 40 9.55 -22.55 14.19
C GLY A 40 10.96 -22.85 14.68
N TYR A 41 11.29 -22.38 15.86
CA TYR A 41 12.57 -22.62 16.52
C TYR A 41 12.43 -22.72 18.04
N ILE A 42 13.44 -23.36 18.64
CA ILE A 42 13.69 -23.33 20.07
C ILE A 42 15.03 -22.62 20.28
N MET A 43 15.06 -21.57 21.07
CA MET A 43 16.28 -20.86 21.44
C MET A 43 16.53 -21.04 22.94
N ILE A 44 17.74 -21.44 23.30
CA ILE A 44 18.20 -21.57 24.68
C ILE A 44 19.35 -20.60 24.89
N ILE A 45 19.15 -19.62 25.74
CA ILE A 45 20.18 -18.64 26.14
C ILE A 45 20.66 -19.03 27.53
N ALA A 46 21.92 -19.37 27.62
CA ALA A 46 22.60 -19.75 28.86
C ALA A 46 23.83 -18.86 29.09
N ARG A 47 24.48 -19.03 30.24
CA ARG A 47 25.65 -18.21 30.61
C ARG A 47 26.84 -18.40 29.67
N ASP A 48 26.98 -19.57 29.09
CA ASP A 48 28.08 -20.03 28.26
C ASP A 48 27.83 -19.91 26.76
N GLY A 49 26.57 -19.63 26.35
CA GLY A 49 26.27 -19.48 24.93
C GLY A 49 24.78 -19.49 24.60
N VAL A 50 24.51 -19.49 23.31
CA VAL A 50 23.16 -19.57 22.74
C VAL A 50 23.07 -20.77 21.82
N GLU A 51 21.99 -21.55 21.97
CA GLU A 51 21.66 -22.65 21.08
C GLU A 51 20.31 -22.37 20.41
N ILE A 52 20.25 -22.47 19.07
CA ILE A 52 19.02 -22.35 18.28
C ILE A 52 18.80 -23.66 17.55
N ILE A 53 17.64 -24.27 17.77
CA ILE A 53 17.27 -25.57 17.22
C ILE A 53 16.00 -25.41 16.39
N SER A 54 15.96 -25.96 15.17
CA SER A 54 14.80 -25.91 14.30
C SER A 54 14.70 -27.14 13.40
N LYS A 55 13.50 -27.38 12.85
CA LYS A 55 13.27 -28.40 11.81
C LYS A 55 13.76 -27.97 10.45
N GLY A 56 13.73 -26.66 10.16
CA GLY A 56 14.06 -26.08 8.86
C GLY A 56 15.07 -24.95 8.96
N GLU A 57 15.73 -24.66 7.85
CA GLU A 57 16.70 -23.56 7.75
C GLU A 57 16.03 -22.20 8.02
N ALA A 58 14.77 -22.02 7.60
CA ALA A 58 13.99 -20.82 7.89
C ALA A 58 13.82 -20.55 9.38
N GLY A 59 13.54 -21.60 10.17
CA GLY A 59 13.42 -21.47 11.62
C GLY A 59 14.75 -21.12 12.29
N LEU A 60 15.89 -21.66 11.82
CA LEU A 60 17.22 -21.24 12.29
C LEU A 60 17.45 -19.75 11.96
N PHE A 61 17.11 -19.34 10.76
CA PHE A 61 17.23 -17.95 10.34
C PHE A 61 16.38 -17.02 11.24
N TYR A 62 15.10 -17.35 11.46
CA TYR A 62 14.21 -16.55 12.31
C TYR A 62 14.62 -16.56 13.79
N GLY A 63 15.20 -17.65 14.27
CA GLY A 63 15.83 -17.69 15.59
C GLY A 63 17.01 -16.70 15.67
N CYS A 64 17.84 -16.60 14.65
CA CYS A 64 18.91 -15.62 14.57
C CYS A 64 18.37 -14.18 14.57
N GLN A 65 17.26 -13.90 13.82
CA GLN A 65 16.62 -12.59 13.85
C GLN A 65 16.13 -12.21 15.25
N THR A 66 15.55 -13.16 15.98
CA THR A 66 15.14 -12.94 17.37
C THR A 66 16.35 -12.69 18.30
N LEU A 67 17.43 -13.44 18.14
CA LEU A 67 18.65 -13.22 18.91
C LEU A 67 19.23 -11.83 18.65
N GLU A 68 19.28 -11.40 17.40
CA GLU A 68 19.75 -10.06 17.02
C GLU A 68 18.93 -8.96 17.71
N GLN A 69 17.57 -9.09 17.69
CA GLN A 69 16.68 -8.15 18.36
C GLN A 69 16.91 -8.12 19.89
N LEU A 70 17.15 -9.28 20.52
CA LEU A 70 17.46 -9.35 21.95
C LEU A 70 18.80 -8.68 22.29
N LEU A 71 19.80 -8.82 21.42
CA LEU A 71 21.10 -8.18 21.58
C LEU A 71 21.03 -6.67 21.38
N GLU A 72 20.21 -6.20 20.45
CA GLU A 72 19.92 -4.77 20.28
C GLU A 72 19.24 -4.18 21.52
N ASP A 73 18.20 -4.85 22.06
CA ASP A 73 17.56 -4.43 23.30
C ASP A 73 18.57 -4.36 24.47
N ALA A 74 19.43 -5.36 24.58
CA ALA A 74 20.47 -5.37 25.60
C ALA A 74 21.40 -4.15 25.47
N GLY A 75 21.73 -3.76 24.22
CA GLY A 75 22.51 -2.57 23.94
C GLY A 75 21.77 -1.26 24.25
N ASP A 76 20.52 -1.15 23.76
CA ASP A 76 19.67 0.04 23.93
C ASP A 76 19.36 0.31 25.40
N TYR A 77 19.02 -0.74 26.17
CA TYR A 77 18.70 -0.63 27.60
C TYR A 77 19.92 -0.74 28.52
N LYS A 78 21.12 -1.01 27.98
CA LYS A 78 22.35 -1.28 28.75
C LYS A 78 22.15 -2.36 29.80
N LYS A 79 21.47 -3.43 29.42
CA LYS A 79 21.18 -4.60 30.29
C LYS A 79 21.66 -5.88 29.61
N PRO A 80 22.12 -6.88 30.37
CA PRO A 80 22.45 -8.17 29.76
C PRO A 80 21.19 -8.88 29.22
N VAL A 81 21.38 -9.70 28.19
CA VAL A 81 20.32 -10.62 27.73
C VAL A 81 20.08 -11.65 28.84
N PRO A 82 18.85 -11.85 29.32
CA PRO A 82 18.56 -12.81 30.38
C PRO A 82 18.71 -14.25 29.86
N ALA A 83 19.16 -15.16 30.72
CA ALA A 83 19.11 -16.60 30.46
C ALA A 83 17.64 -17.03 30.37
N CYS A 84 17.26 -17.65 29.26
CA CYS A 84 15.88 -18.08 29.02
C CYS A 84 15.80 -19.18 27.95
N LYS A 85 14.62 -19.80 27.86
CA LYS A 85 14.23 -20.68 26.74
C LYS A 85 13.06 -20.04 26.02
N ILE A 86 13.18 -19.90 24.70
CA ILE A 86 12.14 -19.39 23.80
C ILE A 86 11.72 -20.54 22.89
N THR A 87 10.43 -20.80 22.77
CA THR A 87 9.85 -21.68 21.75
C THR A 87 8.88 -20.82 20.94
N ASP A 88 9.12 -20.69 19.66
CA ASP A 88 8.40 -19.72 18.82
C ASP A 88 8.16 -20.28 17.41
N PHE A 89 6.99 -20.01 16.85
CA PHE A 89 6.59 -20.47 15.53
C PHE A 89 5.42 -19.64 15.00
N PRO A 90 5.29 -19.48 13.65
CA PRO A 90 4.21 -18.72 13.06
C PRO A 90 2.88 -19.47 13.09
N VAL A 91 1.78 -18.71 13.27
CA VAL A 91 0.41 -19.23 13.11
C VAL A 91 0.03 -19.24 11.62
N LEU A 92 0.32 -18.18 10.87
CA LEU A 92 0.09 -18.16 9.44
C LEU A 92 1.37 -18.55 8.67
N SER A 93 1.26 -19.52 7.77
CA SER A 93 2.38 -20.03 6.97
C SER A 93 2.79 -19.11 5.81
N PHE A 94 1.88 -18.26 5.31
CA PHE A 94 2.16 -17.25 4.30
C PHE A 94 1.87 -15.86 4.88
N ARG A 95 2.91 -15.05 5.00
CA ARG A 95 2.86 -13.71 5.62
C ARG A 95 3.47 -12.73 4.65
N ALA A 96 2.62 -12.18 3.79
CA ALA A 96 3.04 -11.32 2.70
C ALA A 96 2.76 -9.84 2.96
N VAL A 97 3.59 -8.99 2.38
CA VAL A 97 3.32 -7.57 2.19
C VAL A 97 3.29 -7.23 0.70
N HIS A 98 2.63 -6.13 0.35
CA HIS A 98 2.46 -5.68 -1.02
C HIS A 98 3.38 -4.51 -1.32
N PHE A 99 4.19 -4.63 -2.35
CA PHE A 99 4.93 -3.54 -2.97
C PHE A 99 4.22 -3.18 -4.26
N ASP A 100 3.32 -2.21 -4.16
CA ASP A 100 2.64 -1.63 -5.31
C ASP A 100 3.46 -0.43 -5.81
N VAL A 101 3.94 -0.53 -7.04
CA VAL A 101 4.79 0.51 -7.64
C VAL A 101 4.15 1.11 -8.89
N LYS A 102 2.82 0.99 -9.04
CA LYS A 102 2.13 1.43 -10.25
C LYS A 102 2.31 2.91 -10.58
N HIS A 103 2.42 3.79 -9.57
CA HIS A 103 2.54 5.24 -9.76
C HIS A 103 3.86 5.83 -9.27
N HIS A 104 4.79 5.02 -8.81
CA HIS A 104 6.15 5.41 -8.46
C HIS A 104 7.16 4.34 -8.81
N LEU A 105 8.41 4.63 -8.60
CA LEU A 105 9.48 3.66 -8.60
C LEU A 105 10.53 4.07 -7.58
N ASP A 106 10.87 3.14 -6.67
CA ASP A 106 11.97 3.36 -5.74
C ASP A 106 13.30 2.91 -6.35
N HIS A 107 14.41 3.42 -5.81
CA HIS A 107 15.74 2.99 -6.19
C HIS A 107 16.02 1.55 -5.71
N MET A 108 16.74 0.77 -6.47
CA MET A 108 17.00 -0.64 -6.16
C MET A 108 17.61 -0.86 -4.77
N HIS A 109 18.47 0.05 -4.26
CA HIS A 109 19.03 -0.09 -2.92
C HIS A 109 17.94 -0.08 -1.84
N TYR A 110 16.86 0.71 -2.01
CA TYR A 110 15.76 0.77 -1.06
C TYR A 110 14.94 -0.53 -1.03
N TYR A 111 14.79 -1.21 -2.16
CA TYR A 111 14.18 -2.55 -2.18
C TYR A 111 15.04 -3.58 -1.44
N TYR A 112 16.37 -3.56 -1.61
CA TYR A 112 17.27 -4.44 -0.86
C TYR A 112 17.19 -4.18 0.65
N GLU A 113 17.21 -2.93 1.08
CA GLU A 113 17.03 -2.53 2.48
C GLU A 113 15.65 -2.94 3.02
N SER A 114 14.60 -2.80 2.20
CA SER A 114 13.25 -3.24 2.54
C SER A 114 13.15 -4.75 2.74
N ILE A 115 13.81 -5.55 1.90
CA ILE A 115 13.88 -7.01 2.07
C ILE A 115 14.58 -7.37 3.39
N ASP A 116 15.69 -6.71 3.73
CA ASP A 116 16.38 -6.93 5.01
C ASP A 116 15.48 -6.59 6.21
N ARG A 117 14.76 -5.46 6.12
CA ARG A 117 13.82 -5.03 7.15
C ARG A 117 12.64 -6.01 7.32
N LEU A 118 12.07 -6.52 6.21
CA LEU A 118 11.02 -7.53 6.26
C LEU A 118 11.50 -8.85 6.86
N ALA A 119 12.70 -9.31 6.49
CA ALA A 119 13.32 -10.50 7.03
C ALA A 119 13.50 -10.43 8.55
N ARG A 120 13.89 -9.26 9.05
CA ARG A 120 14.02 -8.98 10.49
C ARG A 120 12.71 -9.23 11.25
N TYR A 121 11.55 -8.94 10.63
CA TYR A 121 10.22 -9.14 11.20
C TYR A 121 9.56 -10.44 10.79
N LYS A 122 10.30 -11.37 10.16
CA LYS A 122 9.83 -12.71 9.80
C LYS A 122 8.67 -12.72 8.79
N ILE A 123 8.56 -11.68 7.95
CA ILE A 123 7.78 -11.73 6.72
C ILE A 123 8.45 -12.73 5.78
N ASN A 124 7.66 -13.58 5.12
CA ASN A 124 8.19 -14.61 4.24
C ASN A 124 7.75 -14.49 2.77
N ALA A 125 7.00 -13.43 2.44
CA ALA A 125 6.68 -13.14 1.05
C ALA A 125 6.50 -11.64 0.80
N VAL A 126 6.77 -11.22 -0.44
CA VAL A 126 6.43 -9.91 -1.00
C VAL A 126 5.64 -10.15 -2.26
N VAL A 127 4.44 -9.61 -2.36
CA VAL A 127 3.71 -9.49 -3.61
C VAL A 127 4.15 -8.18 -4.26
N PHE A 128 4.79 -8.27 -5.42
CA PHE A 128 5.35 -7.12 -6.12
C PHE A 128 4.49 -6.81 -7.36
N GLU A 129 3.73 -5.72 -7.33
CA GLU A 129 2.88 -5.27 -8.42
C GLU A 129 3.65 -4.33 -9.32
N PHE A 130 3.98 -4.80 -10.51
CA PHE A 130 4.85 -4.09 -11.43
C PHE A 130 4.15 -3.05 -12.29
N GLU A 131 2.98 -3.39 -12.83
CA GLU A 131 2.38 -2.68 -13.95
C GLU A 131 3.42 -2.35 -15.03
N ASP A 132 3.67 -1.08 -15.37
CA ASP A 132 4.68 -0.68 -16.36
C ASP A 132 6.11 -0.53 -15.78
N LYS A 133 6.33 -0.92 -14.51
CA LYS A 133 7.63 -0.77 -13.84
C LYS A 133 8.56 -1.99 -13.98
N LEU A 134 8.15 -3.03 -14.71
CA LEU A 134 9.05 -4.08 -15.19
C LEU A 134 9.39 -3.82 -16.67
N ARG A 135 10.67 -3.91 -17.03
CA ARG A 135 11.12 -3.75 -18.42
C ARG A 135 10.85 -5.04 -19.20
N TYR A 136 9.60 -5.20 -19.62
CA TYR A 136 9.17 -6.35 -20.39
C TYR A 136 9.96 -6.46 -21.70
N GLN A 137 10.38 -7.68 -22.03
CA GLN A 137 11.13 -7.97 -23.27
C GLN A 137 10.19 -8.41 -24.39
N ARG A 138 9.19 -9.25 -24.06
CA ARG A 138 8.23 -9.80 -25.03
C ARG A 138 7.20 -8.78 -25.48
N GLN A 139 6.84 -7.84 -24.62
CA GLN A 139 5.93 -6.73 -24.86
C GLN A 139 6.61 -5.41 -24.44
N SER A 140 7.69 -5.06 -25.12
CA SER A 140 8.59 -3.95 -24.72
C SER A 140 7.93 -2.57 -24.68
N LEU A 141 6.79 -2.39 -25.35
CA LEU A 141 6.04 -1.16 -25.33
C LEU A 141 5.40 -0.88 -23.95
N VAL A 142 5.11 -1.93 -23.16
CA VAL A 142 4.43 -1.81 -21.87
C VAL A 142 5.32 -1.25 -20.79
N GLY A 143 6.61 -1.62 -20.80
CA GLY A 143 7.57 -1.19 -19.77
C GLY A 143 7.94 0.29 -19.89
N ALA A 144 7.89 1.02 -18.77
CA ALA A 144 8.36 2.40 -18.69
C ALA A 144 9.88 2.50 -18.93
N PRO A 145 10.41 3.65 -19.40
CA PRO A 145 11.83 3.78 -19.71
C PRO A 145 12.77 3.50 -18.54
N GLN A 146 12.36 3.86 -17.32
CA GLN A 146 13.12 3.65 -16.07
C GLN A 146 12.80 2.33 -15.37
N ALA A 147 11.94 1.49 -15.95
CA ALA A 147 11.48 0.24 -15.33
C ALA A 147 12.65 -0.69 -14.96
N ILE A 148 12.46 -1.44 -13.89
CA ILE A 148 13.41 -2.45 -13.40
C ILE A 148 13.61 -3.51 -14.49
N SER A 149 14.85 -3.82 -14.81
CA SER A 149 15.12 -4.90 -15.75
C SER A 149 14.80 -6.28 -15.14
N ILE A 150 14.57 -7.27 -16.00
CA ILE A 150 14.35 -8.67 -15.56
C ILE A 150 15.56 -9.16 -14.75
N ASP A 151 16.78 -8.83 -15.14
CA ASP A 151 17.98 -9.25 -14.44
C ASP A 151 18.13 -8.60 -13.05
N GLU A 152 17.84 -7.31 -12.91
CA GLU A 152 17.85 -6.61 -11.62
C GLU A 152 16.79 -7.20 -10.67
N MET A 153 15.58 -7.44 -11.18
CA MET A 153 14.52 -8.04 -10.39
C MET A 153 14.83 -9.50 -10.01
N ALA A 154 15.43 -10.27 -10.90
CA ALA A 154 15.87 -11.62 -10.62
C ALA A 154 17.01 -11.64 -9.57
N ALA A 155 17.88 -10.63 -9.57
CA ALA A 155 18.91 -10.48 -8.53
C ALA A 155 18.27 -10.18 -7.17
N LEU A 156 17.31 -9.25 -7.10
CA LEU A 156 16.53 -8.96 -5.89
C LEU A 156 15.79 -10.20 -5.39
N THR A 157 15.19 -10.97 -6.31
CA THR A 157 14.46 -12.21 -5.96
C THR A 157 15.39 -13.24 -5.33
N ARG A 158 16.59 -13.45 -5.88
CA ARG A 158 17.60 -14.35 -5.27
C ARG A 158 18.02 -13.86 -3.89
N TYR A 159 18.26 -12.56 -3.74
CA TYR A 159 18.61 -11.94 -2.47
C TYR A 159 17.51 -12.13 -1.40
N ALA A 160 16.24 -11.95 -1.77
CA ALA A 160 15.11 -12.19 -0.89
C ALA A 160 15.01 -13.67 -0.46
N ARG A 161 15.20 -14.61 -1.40
CA ARG A 161 15.18 -16.04 -1.11
C ARG A 161 16.27 -16.49 -0.14
N GLU A 162 17.47 -15.89 -0.20
CA GLU A 162 18.53 -16.13 0.80
C GLU A 162 18.09 -15.71 2.23
N ARG A 163 17.00 -14.91 2.35
CA ARG A 163 16.40 -14.46 3.60
C ARG A 163 15.05 -15.12 3.90
N HIS A 164 14.75 -16.20 3.19
CA HIS A 164 13.49 -16.94 3.27
C HIS A 164 12.26 -16.08 2.93
N ILE A 165 12.45 -15.08 2.04
CA ILE A 165 11.36 -14.26 1.50
C ILE A 165 11.16 -14.64 0.03
N GLU A 166 9.93 -14.99 -0.32
CA GLU A 166 9.50 -15.23 -1.69
C GLU A 166 9.00 -13.92 -2.32
N ILE A 167 9.46 -13.57 -3.52
CA ILE A 167 8.86 -12.49 -4.30
C ILE A 167 7.84 -13.09 -5.27
N THR A 168 6.57 -12.83 -5.01
CA THR A 168 5.46 -13.19 -5.87
C THR A 168 5.18 -12.05 -6.82
N PRO A 169 5.37 -12.20 -8.14
CA PRO A 169 5.02 -11.15 -9.09
C PRO A 169 3.51 -11.00 -9.17
N LEU A 170 3.03 -9.75 -9.20
CA LEU A 170 1.66 -9.41 -9.55
C LEU A 170 1.68 -8.66 -10.87
N VAL A 171 0.97 -9.19 -11.85
CA VAL A 171 0.68 -8.55 -13.12
C VAL A 171 -0.82 -8.59 -13.31
N GLN A 172 -1.44 -7.43 -13.30
CA GLN A 172 -2.89 -7.30 -13.46
C GLN A 172 -3.38 -7.89 -14.79
N GLY A 173 -4.51 -8.56 -14.73
CA GLY A 173 -5.11 -9.18 -15.91
C GLY A 173 -6.63 -9.16 -15.83
N LEU A 174 -7.24 -9.06 -16.98
CA LEU A 174 -8.64 -8.77 -17.28
C LEU A 174 -9.03 -7.34 -16.91
N GLY A 175 -9.01 -6.92 -15.66
CA GLY A 175 -9.18 -5.55 -15.20
C GLY A 175 -7.85 -4.87 -14.86
N HIS A 176 -7.90 -3.61 -14.39
CA HIS A 176 -6.73 -2.80 -14.05
C HIS A 176 -5.64 -2.75 -15.16
N ALA A 177 -6.06 -2.94 -16.41
CA ALA A 177 -5.16 -3.13 -17.56
C ALA A 177 -4.73 -1.82 -18.24
N THR A 178 -4.95 -0.67 -17.60
CA THR A 178 -4.69 0.67 -18.17
C THR A 178 -3.23 0.85 -18.56
N PHE A 179 -2.29 0.27 -17.81
CA PHE A 179 -0.86 0.33 -18.10
C PHE A 179 -0.48 -0.36 -19.44
N ILE A 180 -1.32 -1.28 -19.95
CA ILE A 180 -1.18 -1.92 -21.25
C ILE A 180 -2.07 -1.21 -22.26
N LEU A 181 -3.37 -1.10 -21.93
CA LEU A 181 -4.40 -0.63 -22.85
C LEU A 181 -4.36 0.87 -23.14
N LYS A 182 -3.53 1.66 -22.41
CA LYS A 182 -3.20 3.05 -22.75
C LYS A 182 -2.52 3.16 -24.12
N HIS A 183 -1.81 2.13 -24.56
CA HIS A 183 -1.10 2.14 -25.83
C HIS A 183 -2.05 1.78 -26.97
N GLN A 184 -2.01 2.59 -28.06
CA GLN A 184 -2.90 2.44 -29.21
C GLN A 184 -2.76 1.07 -29.90
N GLN A 185 -1.57 0.46 -29.83
CA GLN A 185 -1.28 -0.86 -30.40
C GLN A 185 -2.15 -1.97 -29.80
N TYR A 186 -2.59 -1.80 -28.55
CA TYR A 186 -3.44 -2.77 -27.84
C TYR A 186 -4.93 -2.37 -27.82
N ALA A 187 -5.32 -1.26 -28.49
CA ALA A 187 -6.70 -0.77 -28.47
C ALA A 187 -7.75 -1.80 -28.93
N HIS A 188 -7.36 -2.68 -29.87
CA HIS A 188 -8.22 -3.76 -30.39
C HIS A 188 -8.52 -4.88 -29.38
N LEU A 189 -7.80 -4.92 -28.25
CA LEU A 189 -7.98 -5.88 -27.15
C LEU A 189 -8.93 -5.39 -26.07
N ARG A 190 -9.31 -4.11 -26.10
CA ARG A 190 -10.22 -3.52 -25.13
C ARG A 190 -11.60 -4.16 -25.22
N GLU A 191 -12.24 -4.38 -24.09
CA GLU A 191 -13.65 -4.80 -24.07
C GLU A 191 -14.54 -3.75 -24.71
N LEU A 192 -14.34 -2.48 -24.34
CA LEU A 192 -14.96 -1.33 -24.99
C LEU A 192 -13.88 -0.47 -25.64
N SER A 193 -14.07 -0.09 -26.90
CA SER A 193 -13.03 0.60 -27.70
C SER A 193 -12.48 1.87 -27.05
N PHE A 194 -13.31 2.56 -26.30
CA PHE A 194 -12.97 3.78 -25.59
C PHE A 194 -12.49 3.57 -24.14
N ASN A 195 -12.62 2.35 -23.58
CA ASN A 195 -12.28 2.06 -22.21
C ASN A 195 -10.97 1.28 -22.13
N ARG A 196 -10.02 1.77 -21.35
CA ARG A 196 -8.68 1.17 -21.17
C ARG A 196 -8.58 0.27 -19.93
N TRP A 197 -9.68 0.09 -19.19
CA TRP A 197 -9.69 -0.64 -17.93
C TRP A 197 -9.64 -2.15 -18.11
N ALA A 198 -10.42 -2.69 -19.04
CA ALA A 198 -10.62 -4.11 -19.17
C ALA A 198 -10.30 -4.64 -20.56
N PHE A 199 -9.67 -5.81 -20.58
CA PHE A 199 -9.53 -6.62 -21.80
C PHE A 199 -10.85 -7.30 -22.16
N CYS A 200 -11.01 -7.62 -23.46
CA CYS A 200 -12.02 -8.55 -23.90
C CYS A 200 -11.59 -9.99 -23.59
N PRO A 201 -12.27 -10.72 -22.67
CA PRO A 201 -11.89 -12.07 -22.27
C PRO A 201 -12.00 -13.12 -23.37
N LEU A 202 -12.78 -12.85 -24.41
CA LEU A 202 -12.92 -13.76 -25.55
C LEU A 202 -12.04 -13.39 -26.76
N HIS A 203 -11.12 -12.43 -26.61
CA HIS A 203 -10.14 -12.08 -27.63
C HIS A 203 -8.84 -12.85 -27.43
N GLU A 204 -8.41 -13.70 -28.36
CA GLU A 204 -7.19 -14.50 -28.25
C GLU A 204 -5.92 -13.64 -28.07
N GLY A 205 -5.87 -12.46 -28.68
CA GLY A 205 -4.77 -11.49 -28.48
C GLY A 205 -4.60 -11.04 -27.04
N THR A 206 -5.66 -11.05 -26.22
CA THR A 206 -5.58 -10.77 -24.79
C THR A 206 -4.61 -11.73 -24.10
N TYR A 207 -4.75 -13.03 -24.38
CA TYR A 207 -3.91 -14.06 -23.79
C TYR A 207 -2.47 -14.05 -24.32
N GLN A 208 -2.29 -13.71 -25.61
CA GLN A 208 -0.96 -13.55 -26.18
C GLN A 208 -0.17 -12.47 -25.43
N VAL A 209 -0.77 -11.30 -25.20
CA VAL A 209 -0.14 -10.20 -24.48
C VAL A 209 0.05 -10.55 -23.01
N LEU A 210 -0.98 -11.00 -22.30
CA LEU A 210 -0.89 -11.33 -20.87
C LEU A 210 0.13 -12.44 -20.60
N PHE A 211 0.15 -13.50 -21.40
CA PHE A 211 1.08 -14.61 -21.21
C PHE A 211 2.53 -14.20 -21.48
N ASP A 212 2.76 -13.28 -22.39
CA ASP A 212 4.10 -12.71 -22.62
C ASP A 212 4.57 -11.90 -21.41
N LEU A 213 3.69 -11.06 -20.82
CA LEU A 213 4.00 -10.31 -19.59
C LEU A 213 4.22 -11.25 -18.40
N TYR A 214 3.40 -12.28 -18.26
CA TYR A 214 3.56 -13.29 -17.20
C TYR A 214 4.87 -14.06 -17.35
N ARG A 215 5.30 -14.43 -18.56
CA ARG A 215 6.61 -15.08 -18.78
C ARG A 215 7.76 -14.17 -18.34
N ASP A 216 7.72 -12.89 -18.70
CA ASP A 216 8.74 -11.92 -18.29
C ASP A 216 8.75 -11.74 -16.76
N ALA A 217 7.59 -11.68 -16.11
CA ALA A 217 7.47 -11.61 -14.66
C ALA A 217 7.96 -12.90 -13.98
N ILE A 218 7.74 -14.06 -14.57
CA ILE A 218 8.28 -15.35 -14.11
C ILE A 218 9.79 -15.40 -14.23
N ASP A 219 10.34 -14.93 -15.36
CA ASP A 219 11.79 -14.83 -15.58
C ASP A 219 12.44 -13.86 -14.57
N ALA A 220 11.76 -12.78 -14.22
CA ALA A 220 12.18 -11.79 -13.22
C ALA A 220 12.11 -12.31 -11.76
N THR A 221 11.34 -13.39 -11.51
CA THR A 221 11.15 -13.95 -10.17
C THR A 221 11.52 -15.44 -10.10
N PRO A 222 12.79 -15.80 -10.33
CA PRO A 222 13.22 -17.19 -10.41
C PRO A 222 13.02 -17.93 -9.09
N GLY A 223 12.37 -19.10 -9.18
CA GLY A 223 12.12 -20.00 -8.05
C GLY A 223 10.97 -19.59 -7.14
N SER A 224 10.21 -18.55 -7.46
CA SER A 224 8.97 -18.25 -6.77
C SER A 224 7.91 -19.30 -7.07
N LYS A 225 7.02 -19.54 -6.09
CA LYS A 225 5.93 -20.53 -6.20
C LYS A 225 4.68 -19.95 -6.82
N TYR A 226 4.45 -18.65 -6.61
CA TYR A 226 3.17 -18.02 -6.94
C TYR A 226 3.29 -17.05 -8.11
N LEU A 227 2.15 -16.79 -8.74
CA LEU A 227 1.92 -15.70 -9.68
C LEU A 227 0.57 -15.06 -9.32
N HIS A 228 0.57 -13.80 -8.91
CA HIS A 228 -0.68 -13.09 -8.66
C HIS A 228 -1.17 -12.49 -9.98
N ILE A 229 -2.38 -12.85 -10.36
CA ILE A 229 -2.96 -12.55 -11.67
C ILE A 229 -3.96 -11.40 -11.63
N GLY A 230 -4.13 -10.73 -10.49
CA GLY A 230 -5.12 -9.66 -10.32
C GLY A 230 -6.55 -10.17 -10.40
N GLY A 231 -7.35 -9.55 -11.26
CA GLY A 231 -8.69 -9.99 -11.61
C GLY A 231 -9.83 -9.36 -10.82
N ASP A 232 -9.54 -8.29 -10.11
CA ASP A 232 -10.47 -7.49 -9.32
C ASP A 232 -11.15 -6.38 -10.14
N GLU A 233 -12.27 -5.90 -9.61
CA GLU A 233 -13.00 -4.70 -10.03
C GLU A 233 -13.35 -4.61 -11.53
N ILE A 234 -13.72 -5.72 -12.13
CA ILE A 234 -14.03 -5.80 -13.55
C ILE A 234 -15.53 -5.58 -13.79
N GLY A 235 -15.95 -4.32 -13.79
CA GLY A 235 -17.36 -3.99 -14.02
C GLY A 235 -17.83 -3.99 -15.48
N ASN A 236 -16.91 -4.06 -16.46
CA ASN A 236 -17.18 -3.70 -17.86
C ASN A 236 -16.99 -4.85 -18.85
N ILE A 237 -17.06 -6.10 -18.45
CA ILE A 237 -17.02 -7.25 -19.39
C ILE A 237 -18.42 -7.64 -19.85
N GLY A 238 -18.50 -8.39 -20.94
CA GLY A 238 -19.77 -8.87 -21.50
C GLY A 238 -20.50 -7.83 -22.35
N LEU A 239 -19.87 -6.70 -22.66
CA LEU A 239 -20.50 -5.59 -23.37
C LEU A 239 -20.11 -5.50 -24.86
N CYS A 240 -18.94 -6.00 -25.25
CA CYS A 240 -18.52 -5.98 -26.64
C CYS A 240 -19.30 -7.00 -27.47
N PRO A 241 -19.38 -6.84 -28.83
CA PRO A 241 -20.09 -7.77 -29.68
C PRO A 241 -19.64 -9.22 -29.60
N ARG A 242 -18.38 -9.46 -29.13
CA ARG A 242 -17.83 -10.81 -28.99
C ARG A 242 -18.27 -11.46 -27.67
N CYS A 243 -18.26 -10.69 -26.57
CA CYS A 243 -18.56 -11.18 -25.22
C CYS A 243 -20.06 -11.21 -24.92
N LYS A 244 -20.82 -10.29 -25.49
CA LYS A 244 -22.24 -10.12 -25.18
C LYS A 244 -23.08 -11.39 -25.36
N PRO A 245 -22.93 -12.20 -26.46
CA PRO A 245 -23.73 -13.42 -26.61
C PRO A 245 -23.53 -14.44 -25.49
N MET A 246 -22.29 -14.56 -24.95
CA MET A 246 -22.00 -15.45 -23.84
C MET A 246 -22.52 -14.86 -22.52
N ALA A 247 -22.33 -13.55 -22.32
CA ALA A 247 -22.85 -12.86 -21.14
C ALA A 247 -24.37 -12.94 -21.03
N ASP A 248 -25.08 -12.75 -22.12
CA ASP A 248 -26.56 -12.81 -22.18
C ASP A 248 -27.08 -14.24 -21.92
N LYS A 249 -26.34 -15.28 -22.34
CA LYS A 249 -26.75 -16.67 -22.23
C LYS A 249 -26.30 -17.33 -20.89
N GLU A 250 -25.09 -17.06 -20.48
CA GLU A 250 -24.39 -17.81 -19.41
C GLU A 250 -24.02 -16.92 -18.19
N GLY A 251 -24.30 -15.61 -18.27
CA GLY A 251 -23.97 -14.65 -17.24
C GLY A 251 -22.52 -14.14 -17.30
N MET A 252 -22.25 -13.01 -16.63
CA MET A 252 -20.92 -12.40 -16.59
C MET A 252 -19.92 -13.23 -15.77
N LEU A 253 -20.38 -13.99 -14.77
CA LEU A 253 -19.53 -14.89 -14.00
C LEU A 253 -18.84 -15.93 -14.90
N SER A 254 -19.56 -16.47 -15.90
CA SER A 254 -18.99 -17.42 -16.86
C SER A 254 -17.84 -16.83 -17.68
N LEU A 255 -17.93 -15.56 -18.06
CA LEU A 255 -16.82 -14.84 -18.74
C LEU A 255 -15.61 -14.66 -17.84
N SER A 256 -15.83 -14.28 -16.59
CA SER A 256 -14.77 -14.13 -15.60
C SER A 256 -14.07 -15.46 -15.34
N LEU A 257 -14.84 -16.55 -15.18
CA LEU A 257 -14.30 -17.90 -14.97
C LEU A 257 -13.60 -18.47 -16.22
N TYR A 258 -14.09 -18.15 -17.42
CA TYR A 258 -13.42 -18.52 -18.68
C TYR A 258 -11.98 -17.94 -18.71
N TRP A 259 -11.84 -16.65 -18.40
CA TRP A 259 -10.53 -16.02 -18.32
C TRP A 259 -9.68 -16.64 -17.20
N LEU A 260 -10.24 -16.77 -15.98
CA LEU A 260 -9.55 -17.30 -14.82
C LEU A 260 -8.98 -18.69 -15.07
N LYS A 261 -9.78 -19.58 -15.69
CA LYS A 261 -9.37 -20.94 -16.03
C LYS A 261 -8.16 -20.96 -16.96
N ARG A 262 -8.19 -20.18 -18.04
CA ARG A 262 -7.09 -20.11 -19.02
C ARG A 262 -5.79 -19.58 -18.38
N VAL A 263 -5.90 -18.57 -17.53
CA VAL A 263 -4.73 -18.00 -16.83
C VAL A 263 -4.19 -18.97 -15.78
N CYS A 264 -5.06 -19.69 -15.08
CA CYS A 264 -4.65 -20.71 -14.11
C CYS A 264 -3.98 -21.93 -14.80
N GLU A 265 -4.44 -22.32 -15.96
CA GLU A 265 -3.80 -23.36 -16.78
C GLU A 265 -2.40 -22.93 -17.20
N PHE A 266 -2.26 -21.71 -17.73
CA PHE A 266 -0.96 -21.12 -18.07
C PHE A 266 0.00 -21.07 -16.87
N ALA A 267 -0.48 -20.61 -15.71
CA ALA A 267 0.35 -20.53 -14.49
C ALA A 267 0.86 -21.93 -14.08
N ALA A 268 -0.02 -22.94 -14.12
CA ALA A 268 0.34 -24.33 -13.80
C ALA A 268 1.38 -24.91 -14.80
N GLU A 269 1.22 -24.65 -16.10
CA GLU A 269 2.18 -25.06 -17.12
C GLU A 269 3.57 -24.44 -16.91
N ASN A 270 3.63 -23.26 -16.29
CA ASN A 270 4.86 -22.56 -15.94
C ASN A 270 5.32 -22.80 -14.48
N GLY A 271 4.76 -23.82 -13.81
CA GLY A 271 5.15 -24.23 -12.45
C GLY A 271 4.77 -23.22 -11.36
N ARG A 272 3.75 -22.38 -11.59
CA ARG A 272 3.26 -21.38 -10.66
C ARG A 272 1.87 -21.72 -10.13
N ILE A 273 1.59 -21.30 -8.90
CA ILE A 273 0.27 -21.34 -8.29
C ILE A 273 -0.32 -19.95 -8.44
N PRO A 274 -1.44 -19.78 -9.17
CA PRO A 274 -2.06 -18.48 -9.33
C PRO A 274 -2.73 -18.00 -8.04
N ILE A 275 -2.65 -16.70 -7.79
CA ILE A 275 -3.42 -15.98 -6.75
C ILE A 275 -4.34 -15.01 -7.47
N PHE A 276 -5.60 -14.93 -7.07
CA PHE A 276 -6.67 -14.18 -7.71
C PHE A 276 -7.46 -13.38 -6.67
N TRP A 277 -7.74 -12.10 -6.93
CA TRP A 277 -8.65 -11.31 -6.12
C TRP A 277 -10.08 -11.81 -6.29
N ASP A 278 -10.78 -12.07 -5.19
CA ASP A 278 -12.01 -12.88 -5.20
C ASP A 278 -13.32 -12.10 -5.30
N ASP A 279 -13.28 -10.78 -5.48
CA ASP A 279 -14.48 -9.94 -5.44
C ASP A 279 -15.45 -10.20 -6.60
N MET A 280 -14.94 -10.48 -7.82
CA MET A 280 -15.81 -10.60 -8.98
C MET A 280 -16.80 -11.76 -8.91
N PRO A 281 -16.42 -13.00 -8.52
CA PRO A 281 -17.39 -14.05 -8.28
C PRO A 281 -18.46 -13.68 -7.27
N LEU A 282 -18.07 -13.03 -6.17
CA LEU A 282 -18.99 -12.60 -5.13
C LEU A 282 -19.91 -11.47 -5.57
N LYS A 283 -19.41 -10.54 -6.40
CA LYS A 283 -20.22 -9.48 -7.01
C LYS A 283 -21.26 -10.03 -7.96
N HIS A 284 -20.87 -10.95 -8.83
CA HIS A 284 -21.78 -11.57 -9.79
C HIS A 284 -22.86 -12.44 -9.12
N ALA A 285 -22.55 -13.06 -7.99
CA ALA A 285 -23.52 -13.80 -7.18
C ALA A 285 -24.38 -12.91 -6.26
N GLY A 286 -24.18 -11.59 -6.28
CA GLY A 286 -24.96 -10.65 -5.47
C GLY A 286 -24.67 -10.67 -3.96
N VAL A 287 -23.58 -11.33 -3.52
CA VAL A 287 -23.23 -11.50 -2.10
C VAL A 287 -22.14 -10.55 -1.61
N TYR A 288 -21.46 -9.83 -2.52
CA TYR A 288 -20.30 -9.00 -2.19
C TYR A 288 -20.62 -7.88 -1.20
N GLU A 289 -21.80 -7.24 -1.30
CA GLU A 289 -22.21 -6.15 -0.40
C GLU A 289 -22.22 -6.58 1.06
N THR A 290 -22.48 -7.85 1.34
CA THR A 290 -22.47 -8.40 2.70
C THR A 290 -21.09 -8.38 3.36
N THR A 291 -20.04 -8.10 2.59
CA THR A 291 -18.65 -8.06 3.06
C THR A 291 -18.20 -6.69 3.54
N TYR A 292 -18.91 -5.61 3.20
CA TYR A 292 -18.51 -4.23 3.51
C TYR A 292 -19.66 -3.30 3.97
N SER A 293 -20.92 -3.74 3.98
CA SER A 293 -22.02 -2.89 4.44
C SER A 293 -22.09 -2.82 5.96
N ASP A 294 -22.08 -1.63 6.51
CA ASP A 294 -22.19 -1.36 7.96
C ASP A 294 -23.53 -1.79 8.54
N ASP A 295 -24.59 -1.68 7.74
CA ASP A 295 -25.98 -1.84 8.20
C ASP A 295 -26.48 -3.29 8.11
N ILE A 296 -25.69 -4.22 7.52
CA ILE A 296 -26.14 -5.58 7.29
C ILE A 296 -26.04 -6.45 8.53
N THR A 297 -27.16 -7.04 8.92
CA THR A 297 -27.20 -8.01 10.01
C THR A 297 -26.72 -9.40 9.57
N PRO A 298 -26.26 -10.25 10.50
CA PRO A 298 -25.88 -11.65 10.17
C PRO A 298 -27.02 -12.44 9.50
N ALA A 299 -28.30 -12.16 9.86
CA ALA A 299 -29.44 -12.83 9.26
C ALA A 299 -29.72 -12.38 7.82
N GLU A 300 -29.53 -11.10 7.53
CA GLU A 300 -29.65 -10.58 6.17
C GLU A 300 -28.51 -11.08 5.28
N ALA A 301 -27.28 -11.07 5.78
CA ALA A 301 -26.14 -11.65 5.07
C ALA A 301 -26.37 -13.14 4.76
N ALA A 302 -26.84 -13.92 5.73
CA ALA A 302 -27.15 -15.34 5.52
C ALA A 302 -28.20 -15.56 4.42
N ARG A 303 -29.28 -14.75 4.39
CA ARG A 303 -30.27 -14.82 3.31
C ARG A 303 -29.70 -14.48 1.95
N SER A 304 -28.91 -13.39 1.84
CA SER A 304 -28.26 -13.03 0.58
C SER A 304 -27.36 -14.16 0.08
N TRP A 305 -26.66 -14.85 1.00
CA TRP A 305 -25.83 -15.99 0.65
C TRP A 305 -26.65 -17.23 0.26
N GLU A 306 -27.78 -17.53 0.91
CA GLU A 306 -28.71 -18.59 0.49
C GLU A 306 -29.21 -18.36 -0.94
N GLU A 307 -29.44 -17.12 -1.34
CA GLU A 307 -29.87 -16.75 -2.68
C GLU A 307 -28.72 -16.77 -3.70
N GLY A 308 -27.50 -16.37 -3.30
CA GLY A 308 -26.34 -16.28 -4.19
C GLY A 308 -25.55 -17.59 -4.35
N ILE A 309 -25.57 -18.52 -3.37
CA ILE A 309 -24.86 -19.79 -3.44
C ILE A 309 -25.22 -20.61 -4.69
N PRO A 310 -26.48 -20.72 -5.12
CA PRO A 310 -26.83 -21.47 -6.34
C PRO A 310 -26.10 -20.96 -7.58
N GLU A 311 -25.91 -19.67 -7.74
CA GLU A 311 -25.16 -19.08 -8.85
C GLU A 311 -23.68 -19.53 -8.84
N LEU A 312 -23.05 -19.46 -7.67
CA LEU A 312 -21.67 -19.93 -7.48
C LEU A 312 -21.53 -21.44 -7.66
N ASP A 313 -22.42 -22.21 -7.07
CA ASP A 313 -22.36 -23.68 -7.08
C ASP A 313 -22.68 -24.28 -8.45
N ASN A 314 -23.54 -23.64 -9.24
CA ASN A 314 -23.82 -24.06 -10.63
C ASN A 314 -22.58 -23.99 -11.52
N LEU A 315 -21.67 -23.07 -11.23
CA LEU A 315 -20.42 -22.89 -11.97
C LEU A 315 -19.18 -23.44 -11.21
N LEU A 316 -19.39 -24.19 -10.12
CA LEU A 316 -18.30 -24.67 -9.25
C LEU A 316 -17.24 -25.50 -10.00
N GLN A 317 -17.63 -26.23 -11.03
CA GLN A 317 -16.71 -27.01 -11.86
C GLN A 317 -15.73 -26.12 -12.67
N ASP A 318 -16.08 -24.87 -12.88
CA ASP A 318 -15.28 -23.90 -13.65
C ASP A 318 -14.35 -23.10 -12.74
N PHE A 319 -14.51 -23.19 -11.40
CA PHE A 319 -13.57 -22.59 -10.46
C PHE A 319 -12.28 -23.42 -10.41
N PRO A 320 -11.11 -22.84 -10.80
CA PRO A 320 -9.84 -23.54 -10.76
C PRO A 320 -9.44 -23.96 -9.34
N LYS A 321 -9.19 -25.25 -9.12
CA LYS A 321 -8.78 -25.77 -7.80
C LYS A 321 -7.30 -25.55 -7.50
N ASN A 322 -6.50 -25.26 -8.49
CA ASN A 322 -5.09 -24.89 -8.36
C ASN A 322 -4.88 -23.40 -8.09
N CYS A 323 -5.95 -22.61 -7.94
CA CYS A 323 -5.93 -21.19 -7.64
C CYS A 323 -6.09 -20.91 -6.14
N ILE A 324 -5.52 -19.81 -5.67
CA ILE A 324 -5.76 -19.24 -4.34
C ILE A 324 -6.69 -18.03 -4.50
N TYR A 325 -7.84 -18.09 -3.85
CA TYR A 325 -8.83 -17.03 -3.83
C TYR A 325 -8.50 -16.09 -2.68
N MET A 326 -8.02 -14.88 -3.00
CA MET A 326 -7.60 -13.89 -2.02
C MET A 326 -8.80 -13.03 -1.61
N ARG A 327 -9.40 -13.35 -0.43
CA ARG A 327 -10.46 -12.55 0.16
C ARG A 327 -9.90 -11.25 0.71
N TRP A 328 -10.22 -10.13 0.09
CA TRP A 328 -9.74 -8.84 0.53
C TRP A 328 -10.82 -8.00 1.22
N ASN A 329 -10.44 -7.35 2.33
CA ASN A 329 -11.24 -6.35 3.01
C ASN A 329 -10.33 -5.45 3.86
N TYR A 330 -10.52 -4.15 3.76
CA TYR A 330 -9.60 -3.16 4.32
C TYR A 330 -10.17 -2.39 5.51
N SER A 331 -11.48 -2.54 5.81
CA SER A 331 -12.14 -1.82 6.90
C SER A 331 -12.95 -2.70 7.82
N MET A 332 -13.66 -3.68 7.29
CA MET A 332 -14.69 -4.45 7.98
C MET A 332 -14.40 -5.96 8.00
N ALA A 333 -13.24 -6.32 8.50
CA ALA A 333 -12.72 -7.68 8.46
C ALA A 333 -13.70 -8.75 8.97
N ARG A 334 -14.51 -8.43 9.98
CA ARG A 334 -15.45 -9.37 10.63
C ARG A 334 -16.90 -9.24 10.15
N GLN A 335 -17.15 -8.55 9.06
CA GLN A 335 -18.48 -8.56 8.45
C GLN A 335 -18.92 -9.99 8.12
N PRO A 336 -20.21 -10.31 8.29
CA PRO A 336 -20.73 -11.67 8.07
C PRO A 336 -20.38 -12.24 6.70
N GLY A 337 -20.41 -11.42 5.65
CA GLY A 337 -20.07 -11.82 4.30
C GLY A 337 -18.63 -12.31 4.15
N ASN A 338 -17.66 -11.73 4.86
CA ASN A 338 -16.27 -12.20 4.83
C ASN A 338 -16.14 -13.60 5.45
N ILE A 339 -16.86 -13.84 6.55
CA ILE A 339 -16.90 -15.16 7.21
C ILE A 339 -17.51 -16.19 6.28
N LEU A 340 -18.67 -15.88 5.70
CA LEU A 340 -19.41 -16.77 4.80
C LEU A 340 -18.62 -17.08 3.51
N ALA A 341 -17.90 -16.07 2.95
CA ALA A 341 -17.03 -16.28 1.80
C ALA A 341 -15.91 -17.30 2.10
N LEU A 342 -15.18 -17.12 3.19
CA LEU A 342 -14.11 -18.03 3.60
C LEU A 342 -14.63 -19.44 3.89
N GLU A 343 -15.82 -19.57 4.50
CA GLU A 343 -16.49 -20.85 4.74
C GLU A 343 -16.97 -21.51 3.45
N TRP A 344 -17.49 -20.73 2.50
CA TRP A 344 -17.89 -21.25 1.19
C TRP A 344 -16.68 -21.83 0.44
N TYR A 345 -15.58 -21.07 0.28
CA TYR A 345 -14.37 -21.57 -0.37
C TYR A 345 -13.88 -22.86 0.28
N LYS A 346 -13.76 -22.86 1.60
CA LYS A 346 -13.29 -24.03 2.35
C LYS A 346 -14.20 -25.26 2.16
N SER A 347 -15.53 -25.07 2.22
CA SER A 347 -16.51 -26.16 2.07
C SER A 347 -16.54 -26.74 0.66
N ARG A 348 -16.11 -25.98 -0.34
CA ARG A 348 -16.01 -26.40 -1.75
C ARG A 348 -14.61 -26.92 -2.13
N GLY A 349 -13.69 -27.01 -1.18
CA GLY A 349 -12.32 -27.49 -1.40
C GLY A 349 -11.47 -26.50 -2.20
N LEU A 350 -11.86 -25.22 -2.23
CA LEU A 350 -11.10 -24.13 -2.83
C LEU A 350 -10.15 -23.54 -1.77
N LYS A 351 -8.96 -23.14 -2.21
CA LYS A 351 -7.96 -22.56 -1.32
C LYS A 351 -8.20 -21.06 -1.20
N ALA A 352 -8.31 -20.56 0.02
CA ALA A 352 -8.44 -19.14 0.28
C ALA A 352 -7.28 -18.60 1.14
N MET A 353 -6.95 -17.35 0.94
CA MET A 353 -6.13 -16.51 1.83
C MET A 353 -6.86 -15.19 2.07
N ILE A 354 -6.40 -14.40 3.02
CA ILE A 354 -6.96 -13.07 3.28
C ILE A 354 -6.01 -11.97 2.81
N ALA A 355 -6.59 -10.83 2.42
CA ALA A 355 -5.84 -9.59 2.24
C ALA A 355 -6.43 -8.47 3.07
N THR A 356 -5.57 -7.84 3.85
CA THR A 356 -5.83 -6.63 4.62
C THR A 356 -4.98 -5.48 4.07
N ALA A 357 -5.10 -4.27 4.58
CA ALA A 357 -4.31 -3.15 4.08
C ALA A 357 -3.71 -2.31 5.21
N THR A 358 -2.48 -1.88 5.01
CA THR A 358 -1.90 -0.78 5.80
C THR A 358 -2.38 0.57 5.27
N ASN A 359 -2.72 0.63 3.99
CA ASN A 359 -3.33 1.79 3.35
C ASN A 359 -4.17 1.33 2.16
N ALA A 360 -5.44 1.73 2.12
CA ALA A 360 -6.37 1.43 1.05
C ALA A 360 -6.72 2.66 0.19
N GLU A 361 -6.61 3.87 0.74
CA GLU A 361 -7.11 5.08 0.08
C GLU A 361 -6.07 6.21 -0.08
N GLY A 362 -4.88 5.99 0.28
CA GLY A 362 -3.63 6.64 -0.06
C GLY A 362 -3.50 8.15 -0.20
N GLY A 363 -4.50 8.96 0.13
CA GLY A 363 -4.44 10.40 -0.12
C GLY A 363 -3.68 11.22 0.92
N MET A 364 -3.32 10.62 2.03
CA MET A 364 -2.72 11.34 3.13
C MET A 364 -1.24 11.05 3.27
N LEU A 365 -0.46 12.08 3.58
CA LEU A 365 0.97 11.93 3.83
C LEU A 365 1.26 11.08 5.07
N PHE A 366 0.31 10.96 6.01
CA PHE A 366 0.42 10.18 7.23
C PHE A 366 -0.72 9.18 7.38
N GLN A 367 -0.41 8.00 7.92
CA GLN A 367 -1.41 6.97 8.15
C GLN A 367 -2.47 7.38 9.17
N PRO A 368 -3.73 6.93 8.99
CA PRO A 368 -4.79 7.10 9.97
C PRO A 368 -4.44 6.44 11.30
N ASP A 369 -4.82 7.07 12.41
CA ASP A 369 -4.93 6.38 13.70
C ASP A 369 -6.35 5.79 13.79
N GLU A 370 -6.41 4.50 13.80
CA GLU A 370 -7.63 3.69 13.80
C GLU A 370 -8.46 3.79 15.08
N ARG A 371 -7.93 4.46 16.10
CA ARG A 371 -8.67 4.72 17.33
C ARG A 371 -9.69 5.82 17.15
N ASP A 372 -9.65 6.54 16.05
CA ASP A 372 -10.66 7.51 15.68
C ASP A 372 -11.75 6.81 14.86
N LYS A 373 -12.93 6.61 15.47
CA LYS A 373 -14.06 5.88 14.87
C LYS A 373 -14.57 6.50 13.57
N ASP A 374 -14.26 7.77 13.33
CA ASP A 374 -14.72 8.51 12.15
C ASP A 374 -13.88 8.23 10.90
N MET A 375 -12.86 7.36 11.01
CA MET A 375 -11.93 7.06 9.90
C MET A 375 -11.72 5.54 9.76
N ALA A 376 -12.78 4.87 9.46
CA ALA A 376 -12.93 3.42 9.53
C ALA A 376 -12.31 2.65 8.36
N SER A 377 -11.36 3.17 7.61
CA SER A 377 -10.77 2.43 6.51
C SER A 377 -9.27 2.18 6.69
N SER A 378 -8.90 0.94 6.70
CA SER A 378 -7.54 0.37 6.70
C SER A 378 -6.64 0.79 7.90
N GLY A 379 -6.12 -0.19 8.57
CA GLY A 379 -5.18 0.10 9.62
C GLY A 379 -4.90 -1.10 10.55
N ILE A 380 -4.17 -0.87 11.65
CA ILE A 380 -3.67 -1.96 12.51
C ILE A 380 -4.80 -2.74 13.17
N ILE A 381 -5.92 -2.10 13.53
CA ILE A 381 -7.10 -2.79 14.09
C ILE A 381 -7.65 -3.78 13.08
N THR A 382 -7.84 -3.35 11.84
CA THR A 382 -8.36 -4.21 10.77
C THR A 382 -7.36 -5.30 10.40
N ILE A 383 -6.07 -4.96 10.28
CA ILE A 383 -4.98 -5.93 10.06
C ILE A 383 -5.07 -7.05 11.11
N ARG A 384 -5.04 -6.67 12.39
CA ARG A 384 -5.13 -7.62 13.51
C ARG A 384 -6.41 -8.45 13.45
N SER A 385 -7.55 -7.79 13.28
CA SER A 385 -8.88 -8.43 13.30
C SER A 385 -9.04 -9.46 12.18
N PHE A 386 -8.57 -9.14 10.96
CA PHE A 386 -8.70 -10.07 9.85
C PHE A 386 -7.72 -11.24 9.97
N ILE A 387 -6.51 -11.01 10.45
CA ILE A 387 -5.53 -12.06 10.72
C ILE A 387 -6.04 -13.02 11.84
N GLN A 388 -6.67 -12.48 12.89
CA GLN A 388 -7.31 -13.28 13.93
C GLN A 388 -8.43 -14.15 13.34
N LEU A 389 -9.27 -13.57 12.48
CA LEU A 389 -10.32 -14.34 11.77
C LEU A 389 -9.70 -15.44 10.91
N ALA A 390 -8.63 -15.17 10.18
CA ALA A 390 -7.93 -16.18 9.38
C ALA A 390 -7.43 -17.33 10.25
N ALA A 391 -6.80 -17.01 11.38
CA ALA A 391 -6.33 -18.02 12.34
C ALA A 391 -7.49 -18.86 12.91
N GLU A 392 -8.60 -18.24 13.31
CA GLU A 392 -9.82 -18.88 13.79
C GLU A 392 -10.45 -19.84 12.76
N LYS A 393 -10.38 -19.47 11.48
CA LYS A 393 -10.92 -20.27 10.37
C LYS A 393 -9.91 -21.25 9.77
N ASN A 394 -8.69 -21.31 10.30
CA ASN A 394 -7.58 -22.11 9.76
C ASN A 394 -7.26 -21.75 8.30
N ILE A 395 -7.23 -20.47 7.99
CA ILE A 395 -6.73 -19.89 6.73
C ILE A 395 -5.24 -19.63 6.91
N GLY A 396 -4.42 -20.31 6.13
CA GLY A 396 -2.97 -20.34 6.35
C GLY A 396 -2.18 -19.14 5.85
N GLY A 397 -2.83 -18.14 5.21
CA GLY A 397 -2.10 -17.04 4.57
C GLY A 397 -2.78 -15.70 4.63
N MET A 398 -1.93 -14.66 4.66
CA MET A 398 -2.35 -13.25 4.59
C MET A 398 -1.44 -12.43 3.67
N LEU A 399 -2.02 -11.41 3.05
CA LEU A 399 -1.34 -10.32 2.37
C LEU A 399 -1.73 -9.00 3.03
N CYS A 400 -0.76 -8.17 3.43
CA CYS A 400 -1.00 -6.80 3.85
C CYS A 400 -0.69 -5.86 2.69
N THR A 401 -1.73 -5.30 2.08
CA THR A 401 -1.58 -4.40 0.93
C THR A 401 -1.21 -2.98 1.35
N ALA A 402 -0.59 -2.28 0.41
CA ALA A 402 -0.29 -0.85 0.49
C ALA A 402 -0.50 -0.27 -0.91
N TRP A 403 -1.74 0.19 -1.17
CA TRP A 403 -2.13 0.68 -2.49
C TRP A 403 -1.46 2.01 -2.83
N ASP A 404 -0.97 2.11 -4.06
CA ASP A 404 -0.20 3.25 -4.56
C ASP A 404 -1.06 4.29 -5.31
N ASP A 405 -2.38 4.24 -5.17
CA ASP A 405 -3.33 5.07 -5.92
C ASP A 405 -3.02 6.58 -5.86
N LYS A 406 -2.45 7.02 -4.76
CA LYS A 406 -2.03 8.39 -4.51
C LYS A 406 -0.53 8.51 -4.23
N SER A 407 0.22 7.49 -4.60
CA SER A 407 1.68 7.43 -4.52
C SER A 407 2.29 7.95 -3.20
N PRO A 408 1.79 7.54 -2.02
CA PRO A 408 2.42 7.91 -0.77
C PRO A 408 3.78 7.24 -0.64
N HIS A 409 4.62 7.75 0.24
CA HIS A 409 5.93 7.17 0.43
C HIS A 409 5.87 5.85 1.21
N MET A 410 6.63 4.83 0.79
CA MET A 410 6.62 3.49 1.41
C MET A 410 6.98 3.52 2.91
N GLU A 411 7.79 4.49 3.36
CA GLU A 411 8.10 4.65 4.78
C GLU A 411 6.85 4.84 5.65
N ASN A 412 5.78 5.41 5.11
CA ASN A 412 4.53 5.60 5.83
C ASN A 412 3.79 4.27 6.09
N TYR A 413 4.16 3.18 5.40
CA TYR A 413 3.50 1.87 5.51
C TYR A 413 4.16 0.92 6.51
N TRP A 414 5.40 1.17 6.93
CA TRP A 414 6.16 0.21 7.73
C TRP A 414 5.49 -0.16 9.06
N ARG A 415 4.80 0.77 9.70
CA ARG A 415 4.05 0.45 10.92
C ARG A 415 2.99 -0.63 10.66
N GLY A 416 2.26 -0.55 9.57
CA GLY A 416 1.26 -1.54 9.17
C GLY A 416 1.88 -2.87 8.71
N PHE A 417 2.96 -2.85 7.92
CA PHE A 417 3.67 -4.05 7.50
C PHE A 417 4.22 -4.84 8.69
N ILE A 418 4.80 -4.15 9.66
CA ILE A 418 5.33 -4.79 10.88
C ILE A 418 4.19 -5.30 11.76
N ALA A 419 3.04 -4.61 11.82
CA ALA A 419 1.84 -5.12 12.49
C ALA A 419 1.33 -6.41 11.85
N ALA A 420 1.29 -6.47 10.52
CA ALA A 420 0.93 -7.69 9.80
C ALA A 420 1.91 -8.85 10.09
N ALA A 421 3.21 -8.55 10.18
CA ALA A 421 4.22 -9.52 10.59
C ALA A 421 3.98 -10.05 12.01
N GLU A 422 3.77 -9.14 12.98
CA GLU A 422 3.50 -9.46 14.38
C GLU A 422 2.28 -10.36 14.54
N TYR A 423 1.15 -9.92 13.97
CA TYR A 423 -0.11 -10.66 14.12
C TYR A 423 -0.18 -11.90 13.22
N GLY A 424 0.49 -11.91 12.07
CA GLY A 424 0.62 -13.11 11.23
C GLY A 424 1.45 -14.20 11.90
N TRP A 425 2.45 -13.81 12.71
CA TRP A 425 3.24 -14.72 13.53
C TRP A 425 2.46 -15.16 14.78
N SER A 426 1.91 -14.20 15.54
CA SER A 426 1.25 -14.44 16.82
C SER A 426 -0.02 -13.58 16.96
N PRO A 427 -1.18 -14.00 16.45
CA PRO A 427 -2.38 -13.17 16.31
C PRO A 427 -2.90 -12.54 17.61
N ASN A 428 -2.61 -13.16 18.75
CA ASN A 428 -3.13 -12.75 20.06
C ASN A 428 -2.04 -12.33 21.06
N ALA A 429 -0.79 -12.16 20.61
CA ALA A 429 0.34 -11.97 21.53
C ALA A 429 0.37 -10.59 22.19
N ARG A 430 0.00 -9.52 21.45
CA ARG A 430 0.08 -8.14 21.93
C ARG A 430 -1.22 -7.37 21.73
N THR A 431 -1.51 -6.48 22.67
CA THR A 431 -2.47 -5.39 22.47
C THR A 431 -1.88 -4.36 21.51
N LEU A 432 -2.71 -3.46 20.99
CA LEU A 432 -2.22 -2.38 20.10
C LEU A 432 -1.22 -1.46 20.80
N GLU A 433 -1.44 -1.16 22.09
CA GLU A 433 -0.53 -0.32 22.85
C GLU A 433 0.83 -1.00 23.07
N GLU A 434 0.84 -2.30 23.38
CA GLU A 434 2.07 -3.09 23.49
C GLU A 434 2.79 -3.20 22.15
N TYR A 435 2.04 -3.35 21.06
CA TYR A 435 2.58 -3.34 19.72
C TYR A 435 3.29 -2.01 19.40
N ASP A 436 2.63 -0.88 19.61
CA ASP A 436 3.21 0.44 19.33
C ASP A 436 4.51 0.67 20.11
N LYS A 437 4.54 0.29 21.39
CA LYS A 437 5.75 0.38 22.22
C LYS A 437 6.89 -0.50 21.67
N ALA A 438 6.56 -1.74 21.26
CA ALA A 438 7.52 -2.68 20.71
C ALA A 438 8.04 -2.20 19.35
N TRP A 439 7.15 -1.73 18.48
CA TRP A 439 7.49 -1.18 17.16
C TRP A 439 8.44 0.01 17.28
N LEU A 440 8.13 1.00 18.13
CA LEU A 440 8.97 2.17 18.35
C LEU A 440 10.37 1.80 18.86
N GLN A 441 10.44 0.87 19.82
CA GLN A 441 11.71 0.38 20.32
C GLN A 441 12.52 -0.35 19.25
N ARG A 442 11.88 -1.23 18.48
CA ARG A 442 12.57 -2.01 17.43
C ARG A 442 13.04 -1.15 16.27
N GLU A 443 12.18 -0.27 15.79
CA GLU A 443 12.47 0.55 14.62
C GLU A 443 13.42 1.70 14.90
N PHE A 444 13.33 2.32 16.08
CA PHE A 444 14.06 3.55 16.35
C PHE A 444 15.06 3.44 17.51
N GLY A 445 15.01 2.36 18.27
CA GLY A 445 15.88 2.18 19.47
C GLY A 445 15.51 3.11 20.63
N MET A 446 14.26 3.57 20.67
CA MET A 446 13.82 4.53 21.69
C MET A 446 12.33 4.40 21.99
N SER A 447 11.93 4.90 23.17
CA SER A 447 10.53 5.08 23.55
C SER A 447 10.02 6.44 23.10
N VAL A 448 8.82 6.49 22.54
CA VAL A 448 8.12 7.73 22.17
C VAL A 448 6.73 7.71 22.81
N PRO A 449 6.62 8.09 24.10
CA PRO A 449 5.35 7.98 24.86
C PRO A 449 4.19 8.78 24.25
N ASP A 450 4.50 9.87 23.56
CA ASP A 450 3.57 10.77 22.89
C ASP A 450 3.31 10.43 21.41
N TYR A 451 3.75 9.25 20.94
CA TYR A 451 3.67 8.89 19.51
C TYR A 451 2.26 9.00 18.94
N ILE A 452 1.26 8.47 19.61
CA ILE A 452 -0.13 8.48 19.13
C ILE A 452 -0.65 9.92 19.01
N SER A 453 -0.41 10.74 20.02
CA SER A 453 -0.81 12.15 19.99
C SER A 453 -0.09 12.91 18.86
N LEU A 454 1.20 12.65 18.67
CA LEU A 454 2.00 13.22 17.58
C LEU A 454 1.46 12.78 16.22
N ASN A 455 1.23 11.48 16.02
CA ASN A 455 0.72 10.94 14.75
C ASN A 455 -0.65 11.52 14.40
N ASN A 456 -1.58 11.60 15.37
CA ASN A 456 -2.88 12.23 15.18
C ASN A 456 -2.77 13.69 14.78
N ARG A 457 -1.80 14.40 15.35
CA ARG A 457 -1.55 15.80 15.00
C ARG A 457 -1.04 15.95 13.57
N LEU A 458 -0.03 15.16 13.18
CA LEU A 458 0.52 15.15 11.82
C LEU A 458 -0.57 14.86 10.79
N ARG A 459 -1.42 13.89 11.10
CA ARG A 459 -2.54 13.51 10.25
C ARG A 459 -3.59 14.62 10.11
N LYS A 460 -3.97 15.26 11.23
CA LYS A 460 -4.90 16.39 11.20
C LYS A 460 -4.40 17.51 10.28
N GLY A 461 -3.10 17.81 10.35
CA GLY A 461 -2.44 18.74 9.43
C GLY A 461 -2.51 18.27 7.96
N SER A 462 -2.35 16.96 7.72
CA SER A 462 -2.47 16.38 6.38
C SER A 462 -3.86 16.53 5.77
N VAL A 463 -4.92 16.28 6.57
CA VAL A 463 -6.30 16.49 6.12
C VAL A 463 -6.55 17.96 5.78
N LEU A 464 -6.13 18.87 6.65
CA LEU A 464 -6.30 20.29 6.39
C LEU A 464 -5.55 20.74 5.13
N TRP A 465 -4.30 20.27 4.95
CA TRP A 465 -3.51 20.55 3.75
C TRP A 465 -4.24 20.06 2.48
N TYR A 466 -4.72 18.84 2.50
CA TYR A 466 -5.37 18.19 1.37
C TYR A 466 -6.65 18.91 0.91
N GLU A 467 -7.41 19.49 1.86
CA GLU A 467 -8.66 20.20 1.61
C GLU A 467 -8.50 21.74 1.56
N ALA A 468 -7.30 22.25 1.82
CA ALA A 468 -7.08 23.67 2.14
C ALA A 468 -7.71 24.63 1.15
N PHE A 469 -7.58 24.37 -0.14
CA PHE A 469 -7.98 25.27 -1.20
C PHE A 469 -9.25 24.85 -1.94
N PHE A 470 -9.84 23.69 -1.58
CA PHE A 470 -11.07 23.24 -2.19
C PHE A 470 -12.30 23.83 -1.50
N ARG A 471 -13.38 23.99 -2.25
CA ARG A 471 -14.70 24.25 -1.68
C ARG A 471 -15.13 23.08 -0.80
N LYS A 472 -16.19 23.27 0.01
CA LYS A 472 -16.66 22.23 0.92
C LYS A 472 -16.92 20.91 0.17
N GLY A 473 -16.30 19.83 0.66
CA GLY A 473 -16.39 18.50 0.06
C GLY A 473 -15.50 18.26 -1.15
N GLY A 474 -14.71 19.27 -1.56
CA GLY A 474 -13.71 19.10 -2.62
C GLY A 474 -12.38 18.58 -2.07
N SER A 475 -11.66 17.80 -2.86
CA SER A 475 -10.31 17.30 -2.56
C SER A 475 -9.56 17.00 -3.85
N LEU A 476 -8.28 16.61 -3.73
CA LEU A 476 -7.50 16.09 -4.88
C LEU A 476 -8.12 14.80 -5.46
N ASP A 477 -8.93 14.08 -4.69
CA ASP A 477 -9.64 12.89 -5.16
C ASP A 477 -10.85 13.20 -6.02
N ASP A 478 -11.32 14.41 -5.98
CA ASP A 478 -12.47 14.88 -6.77
C ASP A 478 -12.19 14.99 -8.26
N HIS A 479 -11.00 14.58 -8.76
CA HIS A 479 -10.72 14.64 -10.19
C HIS A 479 -11.76 13.88 -11.02
N ASN A 480 -12.30 12.77 -10.51
CA ASN A 480 -13.38 12.03 -11.13
C ASN A 480 -14.71 12.78 -11.03
N ALA A 481 -15.01 13.37 -9.88
CA ALA A 481 -16.16 14.24 -9.68
C ALA A 481 -16.07 15.55 -10.48
N LEU A 482 -14.84 16.06 -10.72
CA LEU A 482 -14.60 17.24 -11.58
C LEU A 482 -14.97 17.00 -13.03
N GLN A 483 -14.92 15.76 -13.49
CA GLN A 483 -15.29 15.40 -14.85
C GLN A 483 -16.79 15.12 -15.00
N GLY A 484 -17.55 15.15 -13.90
CA GLY A 484 -19.02 14.96 -13.92
C GLY A 484 -19.45 13.53 -14.17
N PHE A 485 -18.59 12.56 -13.92
CA PHE A 485 -18.85 11.17 -14.22
C PHE A 485 -19.75 10.48 -13.19
N SER A 486 -20.78 9.79 -13.67
CA SER A 486 -21.45 8.70 -12.94
C SER A 486 -20.47 7.52 -12.77
N GLN A 487 -20.77 6.54 -11.91
CA GLN A 487 -19.92 5.36 -11.75
C GLN A 487 -19.58 4.64 -13.06
N LEU A 488 -20.48 4.67 -14.03
CA LEU A 488 -20.25 4.11 -15.37
C LEU A 488 -19.30 5.00 -16.19
N GLU A 489 -19.44 6.31 -16.07
CA GLU A 489 -18.63 7.30 -16.77
C GLU A 489 -17.24 7.42 -16.17
N HIS A 490 -17.08 7.02 -14.91
CA HIS A 490 -15.76 6.88 -14.26
C HIS A 490 -14.81 5.96 -15.05
N TRP A 491 -15.37 4.99 -15.74
CA TRP A 491 -14.66 4.06 -16.60
C TRP A 491 -14.62 4.50 -18.07
N LEU A 492 -15.26 5.60 -18.40
CA LEU A 492 -15.28 6.14 -19.75
C LEU A 492 -14.15 7.18 -19.87
N PRO A 493 -13.16 6.95 -20.74
CA PRO A 493 -12.14 7.96 -20.99
C PRO A 493 -12.77 9.22 -21.59
N PRO A 494 -12.16 10.38 -21.41
CA PRO A 494 -12.49 11.55 -22.20
C PRO A 494 -12.37 11.20 -23.70
N VAL A 495 -13.19 11.83 -24.51
CA VAL A 495 -13.22 11.65 -25.98
C VAL A 495 -11.80 11.79 -26.52
N ASP A 496 -11.43 10.93 -27.46
CA ASP A 496 -10.13 10.95 -28.14
C ASP A 496 -9.78 12.38 -28.58
N GLY A 497 -8.59 12.84 -28.19
CA GLY A 497 -8.10 14.20 -28.40
C GLY A 497 -8.33 15.19 -27.25
N GLN A 498 -9.06 14.82 -26.19
CA GLN A 498 -9.15 15.60 -24.94
C GLN A 498 -8.18 15.09 -23.86
N GLU A 499 -7.49 14.01 -24.14
CA GLU A 499 -6.63 13.23 -23.25
C GLU A 499 -5.49 14.03 -22.60
N ASN A 500 -5.11 15.13 -23.24
CA ASN A 500 -3.94 15.93 -22.84
C ASN A 500 -4.32 17.24 -22.14
N LYS A 501 -5.58 17.50 -21.84
CA LYS A 501 -5.95 18.70 -21.11
C LYS A 501 -5.69 18.50 -19.62
N PRO A 502 -4.91 19.35 -18.97
CA PRO A 502 -4.81 19.36 -17.52
C PRO A 502 -6.21 19.48 -16.92
N VAL A 503 -6.46 18.74 -15.84
CA VAL A 503 -7.71 18.89 -15.09
C VAL A 503 -7.77 20.32 -14.54
N ASP A 504 -8.81 21.05 -14.88
CA ASP A 504 -9.02 22.43 -14.38
C ASP A 504 -9.79 22.37 -13.05
N TYR A 505 -9.09 22.49 -11.96
CA TYR A 505 -9.67 22.55 -10.61
C TYR A 505 -10.19 23.94 -10.23
N THR A 506 -10.01 24.98 -11.03
CA THR A 506 -10.35 26.36 -10.67
C THR A 506 -11.79 26.50 -10.18
N ALA A 507 -12.74 25.81 -10.80
CA ALA A 507 -14.15 25.84 -10.42
C ALA A 507 -14.45 25.17 -9.04
N LYS A 508 -13.54 24.33 -8.56
CA LYS A 508 -13.66 23.64 -7.27
C LYS A 508 -12.85 24.32 -6.16
N LEU A 509 -12.00 25.26 -6.50
CA LEU A 509 -11.19 26.00 -5.53
C LEU A 509 -12.03 27.07 -4.82
N ILE A 510 -11.58 27.44 -3.61
CA ILE A 510 -12.17 28.56 -2.87
C ILE A 510 -11.90 29.89 -3.61
N GLU A 511 -12.79 30.83 -3.40
CA GLU A 511 -12.61 32.20 -3.90
C GLU A 511 -11.50 32.90 -3.13
N LEU A 512 -10.92 33.93 -3.72
CA LEU A 512 -10.02 34.86 -3.04
C LEU A 512 -10.84 35.95 -2.31
N PRO A 513 -10.25 36.64 -1.29
CA PRO A 513 -10.92 37.73 -0.62
C PRO A 513 -11.38 38.84 -1.58
N ASP A 514 -12.64 39.26 -1.42
CA ASP A 514 -13.19 40.43 -2.07
C ASP A 514 -12.84 41.68 -1.23
N LEU A 515 -11.95 42.54 -1.76
CA LEU A 515 -11.46 43.70 -1.02
C LEU A 515 -12.50 44.85 -0.92
N ASP A 516 -13.56 44.78 -1.73
CA ASP A 516 -14.69 45.70 -1.65
C ASP A 516 -15.72 45.25 -0.57
N SER A 517 -15.62 44.03 -0.09
CA SER A 517 -16.51 43.42 0.93
C SER A 517 -15.70 42.85 2.09
N PRO A 518 -14.92 43.65 2.82
CA PRO A 518 -13.99 43.17 3.82
C PRO A 518 -14.67 42.40 4.96
N GLY A 519 -14.04 41.32 5.41
CA GLY A 519 -14.51 40.42 6.46
C GLY A 519 -15.48 39.32 6.01
N THR A 520 -16.02 39.40 4.80
CA THR A 520 -16.99 38.42 4.30
C THR A 520 -16.36 37.07 4.00
N TRP A 521 -15.18 37.07 3.42
CA TRP A 521 -14.40 35.86 3.13
C TRP A 521 -13.99 35.14 4.41
N SER A 522 -13.48 35.88 5.39
CA SER A 522 -13.08 35.33 6.70
C SER A 522 -14.25 34.74 7.45
N LEU A 523 -15.45 35.31 7.33
CA LEU A 523 -16.67 34.79 7.92
C LEU A 523 -17.08 33.47 7.22
N LYS A 524 -17.05 33.45 5.90
CA LYS A 524 -17.39 32.28 5.07
C LYS A 524 -16.51 31.06 5.38
N TYR A 525 -15.21 31.27 5.56
CA TYR A 525 -14.23 30.19 5.80
C TYR A 525 -13.75 30.10 7.26
N LYS A 526 -14.56 30.59 8.20
CA LYS A 526 -14.20 30.69 9.64
C LYS A 526 -13.65 29.39 10.24
N ASP A 527 -14.31 28.26 10.00
CA ASP A 527 -13.89 26.99 10.58
C ASP A 527 -12.53 26.51 10.04
N ARG A 528 -12.32 26.65 8.73
CA ARG A 528 -11.04 26.36 8.05
C ARG A 528 -9.92 27.27 8.57
N LEU A 529 -10.21 28.55 8.74
CA LEU A 529 -9.25 29.51 9.28
C LEU A 529 -8.91 29.25 10.76
N ASN A 530 -9.86 28.75 11.55
CA ASN A 530 -9.61 28.32 12.92
C ASN A 530 -8.73 27.06 12.94
N ALA A 531 -8.96 26.11 12.05
CA ALA A 531 -8.11 24.94 11.91
C ALA A 531 -6.69 25.35 11.44
N ALA A 532 -6.57 26.26 10.50
CA ALA A 532 -5.28 26.80 10.05
C ALA A 532 -4.51 27.52 11.17
N LEU A 533 -5.21 28.28 12.03
CA LEU A 533 -4.62 28.93 13.19
C LEU A 533 -4.12 27.90 14.23
N ASP A 534 -4.89 26.85 14.49
CA ASP A 534 -4.48 25.77 15.38
C ASP A 534 -3.22 25.06 14.85
N GLU A 535 -3.17 24.73 13.55
CA GLU A 535 -2.00 24.09 12.95
C GLU A 535 -0.75 25.00 13.01
N THR A 536 -0.88 26.27 12.64
CA THR A 536 0.26 27.20 12.65
C THR A 536 0.77 27.50 14.05
N THR A 537 -0.12 27.55 15.05
CA THR A 537 0.24 27.75 16.45
C THR A 537 1.07 26.59 16.99
N ASN A 538 0.74 25.36 16.58
CA ASN A 538 1.44 24.16 17.07
C ASN A 538 2.67 23.77 16.23
N TYR A 539 2.86 24.37 15.05
CA TYR A 539 3.90 23.98 14.11
C TYR A 539 5.30 23.92 14.75
N THR A 540 5.71 24.97 15.46
CA THR A 540 7.06 25.04 16.03
C THR A 540 7.32 23.90 17.01
N ALA A 541 6.35 23.58 17.85
CA ALA A 541 6.48 22.50 18.85
C ALA A 541 6.56 21.13 18.18
N VAL A 542 5.70 20.87 17.17
CA VAL A 542 5.68 19.62 16.43
C VAL A 542 6.95 19.44 15.59
N SER A 543 7.36 20.47 14.84
CA SER A 543 8.60 20.46 14.05
C SER A 543 9.83 20.24 14.95
N GLN A 544 9.89 20.90 16.10
CA GLN A 544 10.98 20.67 17.07
C GLN A 544 10.96 19.23 17.59
N ARG A 545 9.77 18.70 17.90
CA ARG A 545 9.63 17.30 18.36
C ARG A 545 10.11 16.30 17.29
N LEU A 546 9.76 16.49 16.04
CA LEU A 546 10.24 15.64 14.94
C LEU A 546 11.77 15.69 14.79
N LYS A 547 12.38 16.88 14.93
CA LYS A 547 13.84 17.05 14.92
C LYS A 547 14.53 16.35 16.11
N GLU A 548 13.89 16.35 17.28
CA GLU A 548 14.38 15.60 18.44
C GLU A 548 14.32 14.10 18.21
N LEU A 549 13.21 13.59 17.65
CA LEU A 549 13.06 12.18 17.31
C LEU A 549 14.08 11.74 16.26
N TYR A 550 14.29 12.54 15.22
CA TYR A 550 15.34 12.29 14.22
C TYR A 550 16.73 12.16 14.87
N LYS A 551 17.07 13.08 15.78
CA LYS A 551 18.38 13.07 16.48
C LYS A 551 18.52 11.91 17.45
N ALA A 552 17.45 11.58 18.17
CA ALA A 552 17.44 10.54 19.19
C ALA A 552 17.40 9.13 18.63
N SER A 553 16.86 8.95 17.41
CA SER A 553 16.75 7.64 16.78
C SER A 553 18.12 7.01 16.56
N VAL A 554 18.27 5.79 17.05
CA VAL A 554 19.46 4.97 16.85
C VAL A 554 19.45 4.35 15.44
N ARG A 555 18.23 3.99 14.95
CA ARG A 555 17.96 3.31 13.68
C ARG A 555 16.91 4.08 12.90
N ASN A 556 16.76 3.83 11.60
CA ASN A 556 15.69 4.29 10.70
C ASN A 556 15.39 5.81 10.79
N ARG A 557 16.42 6.63 10.90
CA ARG A 557 16.29 8.10 11.00
C ARG A 557 15.54 8.71 9.83
N TYR A 558 15.62 8.07 8.66
CA TYR A 558 14.98 8.53 7.45
C TYR A 558 13.46 8.68 7.62
N TYR A 559 12.80 7.81 8.40
CA TYR A 559 11.38 7.96 8.72
C TYR A 559 11.04 9.34 9.31
N TRP A 560 11.83 9.81 10.27
CA TRP A 560 11.59 11.11 10.92
C TRP A 560 12.00 12.29 10.05
N GLU A 561 13.01 12.13 9.20
CA GLU A 561 13.39 13.12 8.20
C GLU A 561 12.28 13.32 7.19
N LEU A 562 11.69 12.23 6.70
CA LEU A 562 10.56 12.24 5.80
C LEU A 562 9.33 12.89 6.46
N ALA A 563 9.00 12.48 7.69
CA ALA A 563 7.87 13.04 8.43
C ALA A 563 8.01 14.55 8.63
N LEU A 564 9.23 15.03 8.90
CA LEU A 564 9.50 16.46 9.01
C LEU A 564 9.27 17.19 7.68
N ALA A 565 9.82 16.66 6.57
CA ALA A 565 9.67 17.28 5.26
C ALA A 565 8.20 17.32 4.79
N GLN A 566 7.45 16.25 5.06
CA GLN A 566 6.01 16.19 4.80
C GLN A 566 5.25 17.22 5.64
N TYR A 567 5.58 17.35 6.92
CA TYR A 567 4.93 18.31 7.80
C TYR A 567 5.27 19.76 7.43
N ASP A 568 6.51 20.02 7.01
CA ASP A 568 6.95 21.34 6.53
C ASP A 568 6.23 21.76 5.23
N LEU A 569 5.86 20.81 4.36
CA LEU A 569 5.00 21.09 3.20
C LEU A 569 3.56 21.39 3.65
N GLN A 570 3.00 20.55 4.53
CA GLN A 570 1.60 20.69 4.96
C GLN A 570 1.28 22.05 5.59
N ILE A 571 2.22 22.63 6.34
CA ILE A 571 1.99 23.90 7.04
C ILE A 571 1.90 25.11 6.11
N THR A 572 2.34 24.97 4.87
CA THR A 572 2.34 26.10 3.91
C THR A 572 0.94 26.54 3.54
N ALA A 573 0.00 25.58 3.37
CA ALA A 573 -1.39 25.90 3.06
C ALA A 573 -2.12 26.62 4.22
N PRO A 574 -2.06 26.18 5.50
CA PRO A 574 -2.53 26.95 6.64
C PRO A 574 -1.97 28.37 6.71
N ARG A 575 -0.67 28.55 6.48
CA ARG A 575 -0.04 29.88 6.47
C ARG A 575 -0.60 30.77 5.38
N LEU A 576 -0.79 30.25 4.17
CA LEU A 576 -1.38 30.97 3.06
C LEU A 576 -2.83 31.37 3.33
N LEU A 577 -3.65 30.48 3.92
CA LEU A 577 -5.01 30.81 4.33
C LEU A 577 -5.06 31.96 5.36
N LEU A 578 -4.14 31.97 6.34
CA LEU A 578 -4.08 33.04 7.33
C LEU A 578 -3.56 34.35 6.74
N ALA A 579 -2.65 34.30 5.78
CA ALA A 579 -2.20 35.49 5.04
C ALA A 579 -3.33 36.10 4.20
N LEU A 580 -4.14 35.28 3.54
CA LEU A 580 -5.34 35.72 2.82
C LEU A 580 -6.38 36.33 3.78
N LYS A 581 -6.56 35.73 4.97
CA LYS A 581 -7.41 36.32 6.02
C LYS A 581 -6.94 37.73 6.40
N GLN A 582 -5.63 37.95 6.48
CA GLN A 582 -5.10 39.28 6.81
C GLN A 582 -5.34 40.29 5.70
N CYS A 583 -5.52 39.85 4.44
CA CYS A 583 -5.93 40.76 3.34
C CYS A 583 -7.43 41.12 3.42
N ASP A 584 -8.27 40.30 4.06
CA ASP A 584 -9.73 40.46 4.15
C ASP A 584 -10.12 41.50 5.23
N THR A 585 -9.67 42.72 5.10
CA THR A 585 -9.86 43.85 6.04
C THR A 585 -10.04 45.17 5.32
N ALA A 586 -10.76 46.09 5.96
CA ALA A 586 -10.87 47.49 5.51
C ALA A 586 -9.62 48.33 5.84
N ASP A 587 -8.79 47.86 6.77
CA ASP A 587 -7.53 48.57 7.15
C ASP A 587 -6.48 48.33 6.08
N LYS A 588 -6.16 49.41 5.32
CA LYS A 588 -5.19 49.36 4.23
C LYS A 588 -3.75 49.03 4.68
N VAL A 589 -3.39 49.32 5.93
CA VAL A 589 -2.05 48.98 6.44
C VAL A 589 -1.97 47.47 6.70
N GLN A 590 -2.97 46.92 7.34
CA GLN A 590 -3.07 45.45 7.56
C GLN A 590 -3.22 44.69 6.25
N GLN A 591 -4.00 45.24 5.31
CA GLN A 591 -4.19 44.66 3.99
C GLN A 591 -2.87 44.55 3.21
N ASN A 592 -2.07 45.63 3.19
CA ASN A 592 -0.76 45.66 2.54
C ASN A 592 0.23 44.69 3.21
N GLU A 593 0.19 44.56 4.53
CA GLU A 593 0.99 43.53 5.22
C GLU A 593 0.53 42.14 4.85
N GLY A 594 -0.79 41.89 4.75
CA GLY A 594 -1.36 40.65 4.27
C GLY A 594 -0.82 40.25 2.89
N PHE A 595 -0.76 41.19 1.93
CA PHE A 595 -0.19 40.93 0.59
C PHE A 595 1.30 40.49 0.65
N LYS A 596 2.08 41.05 1.56
CA LYS A 596 3.47 40.61 1.76
C LYS A 596 3.51 39.19 2.34
N GLN A 597 2.65 38.92 3.32
CA GLN A 597 2.56 37.57 3.92
C GLN A 597 2.07 36.51 2.91
N VAL A 598 1.16 36.82 2.01
CA VAL A 598 0.75 35.95 0.90
C VAL A 598 1.94 35.60 0.03
N LYS A 599 2.73 36.58 -0.41
CA LYS A 599 3.93 36.35 -1.23
C LYS A 599 4.97 35.50 -0.48
N LEU A 600 5.15 35.75 0.82
CA LEU A 600 6.06 34.96 1.65
C LEU A 600 5.58 33.51 1.75
N ALA A 601 4.29 33.28 2.02
CA ALA A 601 3.72 31.93 2.13
C ALA A 601 3.86 31.15 0.82
N MET A 602 3.66 31.79 -0.34
CA MET A 602 3.90 31.19 -1.65
C MET A 602 5.39 30.84 -1.87
N HIS A 603 6.30 31.68 -1.42
CA HIS A 603 7.73 31.38 -1.46
C HIS A 603 8.10 30.22 -0.54
N ASP A 604 7.59 30.20 0.70
CA ASP A 604 7.81 29.12 1.66
C ASP A 604 7.31 27.78 1.12
N PHE A 605 6.18 27.77 0.42
CA PHE A 605 5.68 26.58 -0.27
C PHE A 605 6.69 26.04 -1.30
N GLN A 606 7.24 26.92 -2.16
CA GLN A 606 8.23 26.48 -3.15
C GLN A 606 9.48 25.88 -2.49
N GLN A 607 9.94 26.45 -1.38
CA GLN A 607 11.09 25.91 -0.63
C GLN A 607 10.76 24.56 0.01
N ALA A 608 9.58 24.43 0.62
CA ALA A 608 9.14 23.17 1.24
C ALA A 608 8.96 22.06 0.20
N TRP A 609 8.43 22.40 -0.99
CA TRP A 609 8.29 21.46 -2.10
C TRP A 609 9.64 20.95 -2.62
N VAL A 610 10.62 21.84 -2.80
CA VAL A 610 11.99 21.45 -3.18
C VAL A 610 12.58 20.52 -2.12
N SER A 611 12.49 20.88 -0.85
CA SER A 611 13.02 20.10 0.26
C SER A 611 12.37 18.71 0.35
N LEU A 612 11.05 18.60 0.14
CA LEU A 612 10.37 17.31 0.11
C LEU A 612 10.90 16.41 -1.03
N LYS A 613 11.07 16.98 -2.23
CA LYS A 613 11.63 16.23 -3.37
C LYS A 613 13.06 15.77 -3.10
N GLU A 614 13.89 16.58 -2.45
CA GLU A 614 15.25 16.19 -2.05
C GLU A 614 15.22 15.00 -1.08
N VAL A 615 14.31 14.99 -0.10
CA VAL A 615 14.16 13.87 0.84
C VAL A 615 13.64 12.63 0.12
N TYR A 616 12.62 12.76 -0.72
CA TYR A 616 12.07 11.63 -1.51
C TYR A 616 13.13 11.03 -2.45
N SER A 617 13.97 11.87 -3.07
CA SER A 617 14.99 11.42 -4.03
C SER A 617 16.05 10.49 -3.43
N LYS A 618 16.14 10.39 -2.11
CA LYS A 618 17.05 9.45 -1.43
C LYS A 618 16.68 7.98 -1.67
N THR A 619 15.41 7.71 -1.87
CA THR A 619 14.88 6.35 -2.02
C THR A 619 14.03 6.16 -3.26
N ARG A 620 13.53 7.24 -3.87
CA ARG A 620 12.51 7.21 -4.92
C ARG A 620 12.89 8.11 -6.09
N PHE A 621 12.54 7.71 -7.29
CA PHE A 621 12.55 8.62 -8.45
C PHE A 621 11.47 9.70 -8.26
N VAL A 622 11.87 10.97 -8.37
CA VAL A 622 10.96 12.13 -8.21
C VAL A 622 10.48 12.69 -9.55
N SER A 623 10.97 12.14 -10.65
CA SER A 623 10.53 12.42 -12.02
C SER A 623 10.86 11.26 -12.93
N TYR A 624 10.12 11.10 -14.01
CA TYR A 624 10.36 10.07 -15.01
C TYR A 624 11.15 10.65 -16.20
N PRO A 625 11.98 9.82 -16.85
CA PRO A 625 12.75 10.26 -18.02
C PRO A 625 11.85 10.47 -19.24
N ALA A 626 12.39 11.15 -20.24
CA ALA A 626 11.73 11.33 -21.53
C ALA A 626 11.31 9.98 -22.14
N GLY A 627 10.11 9.94 -22.70
CA GLY A 627 9.52 8.75 -23.29
C GLY A 627 8.60 7.96 -22.35
N TYR A 628 8.46 8.36 -21.09
CA TYR A 628 7.42 7.84 -20.22
C TYR A 628 6.03 8.23 -20.78
N VAL A 629 5.12 7.27 -20.82
CA VAL A 629 3.73 7.48 -21.25
C VAL A 629 2.84 7.38 -20.01
N PRO A 630 2.38 8.51 -19.44
CA PRO A 630 1.52 8.52 -18.27
C PRO A 630 0.16 7.91 -18.61
N ASP A 631 -0.44 7.25 -17.62
CA ASP A 631 -1.84 6.83 -17.69
C ASP A 631 -2.73 7.99 -17.21
N ARG A 632 -3.34 8.69 -18.15
CA ARG A 632 -4.11 9.92 -17.86
C ARG A 632 -5.57 9.66 -17.51
N TYR A 633 -5.95 8.39 -17.31
CA TYR A 633 -7.37 8.02 -17.23
C TYR A 633 -7.83 7.55 -15.87
N PHE A 634 -6.93 7.12 -15.01
CA PHE A 634 -7.33 6.44 -13.81
C PHE A 634 -7.02 7.26 -12.56
N HIS A 635 -5.84 7.13 -11.98
CA HIS A 635 -5.49 7.86 -10.77
C HIS A 635 -4.79 9.18 -11.11
N LEU A 636 -4.96 10.18 -10.24
CA LEU A 636 -4.29 11.45 -10.40
C LEU A 636 -2.76 11.29 -10.43
N ALA A 637 -2.23 10.38 -9.61
CA ALA A 637 -0.81 10.06 -9.54
C ALA A 637 -0.25 9.50 -10.85
N SER A 638 -1.06 8.79 -11.64
CA SER A 638 -0.65 8.24 -12.94
C SER A 638 -0.66 9.24 -14.10
N GLN A 639 -1.24 10.43 -13.89
CA GLN A 639 -1.45 11.41 -14.94
C GLN A 639 -0.26 12.33 -15.18
N ARG A 640 0.74 12.31 -14.30
CA ARG A 640 1.92 13.18 -14.32
C ARG A 640 3.21 12.37 -14.43
N GLU A 641 4.23 13.01 -14.94
CA GLU A 641 5.58 12.44 -15.09
C GLU A 641 6.48 12.68 -13.86
N ASP A 642 5.94 13.32 -12.85
CA ASP A 642 6.61 13.66 -11.59
C ASP A 642 5.62 13.70 -10.42
N LEU A 643 6.10 14.03 -9.23
CA LEU A 643 5.28 14.15 -8.04
C LEU A 643 4.35 15.37 -7.99
N SER A 644 4.36 16.23 -9.03
CA SER A 644 3.60 17.51 -9.04
C SER A 644 2.08 17.32 -8.98
N TRP A 645 1.57 16.12 -9.23
CA TRP A 645 0.15 15.81 -9.00
C TRP A 645 -0.27 16.10 -7.55
N MET A 646 0.62 15.90 -6.57
CA MET A 646 0.34 16.14 -5.14
C MET A 646 0.02 17.62 -4.84
N ILE A 647 0.59 18.53 -5.60
CA ILE A 647 0.48 19.98 -5.38
C ILE A 647 -0.31 20.70 -6.46
N GLN A 648 -1.01 19.95 -7.32
CA GLN A 648 -1.71 20.52 -8.47
C GLN A 648 -2.74 21.59 -8.06
N ALA A 649 -3.49 21.36 -6.99
CA ALA A 649 -4.47 22.31 -6.48
C ALA A 649 -3.80 23.59 -5.96
N GLU A 650 -2.66 23.45 -5.28
CA GLU A 650 -1.86 24.60 -4.79
C GLU A 650 -1.29 25.40 -5.94
N GLU A 651 -0.70 24.76 -6.94
CA GLU A 651 -0.18 25.45 -8.12
C GLU A 651 -1.26 26.27 -8.81
N MET A 652 -2.44 25.70 -9.02
CA MET A 652 -3.57 26.42 -9.64
C MET A 652 -4.06 27.57 -8.77
N PHE A 653 -4.14 27.36 -7.44
CA PHE A 653 -4.55 28.41 -6.51
C PHE A 653 -3.52 29.54 -6.45
N HIS A 654 -2.23 29.23 -6.51
CA HIS A 654 -1.15 30.23 -6.61
C HIS A 654 -1.27 31.08 -7.89
N VAL A 655 -1.58 30.47 -9.04
CA VAL A 655 -1.84 31.21 -10.28
C VAL A 655 -3.04 32.18 -10.13
N MET A 656 -4.10 31.74 -9.42
CA MET A 656 -5.23 32.63 -9.11
C MET A 656 -4.80 33.79 -8.21
N ILE A 657 -3.98 33.57 -7.20
CA ILE A 657 -3.45 34.61 -6.31
C ILE A 657 -2.57 35.58 -7.05
N GLU A 658 -1.68 35.12 -7.91
CA GLU A 658 -0.81 35.98 -8.71
C GLU A 658 -1.62 36.98 -9.57
N LYS A 659 -2.64 36.48 -10.27
CA LYS A 659 -3.56 37.33 -11.05
C LYS A 659 -4.34 38.29 -10.14
N TRP A 660 -4.78 37.85 -8.98
CA TRP A 660 -5.47 38.72 -8.02
C TRP A 660 -4.55 39.82 -7.49
N LEU A 661 -3.31 39.50 -7.12
CA LEU A 661 -2.32 40.50 -6.66
C LEU A 661 -1.90 41.53 -7.73
N GLN A 662 -1.94 41.17 -9.02
CA GLN A 662 -1.64 42.07 -10.13
C GLN A 662 -2.74 43.12 -10.32
N ASN A 663 -3.95 42.83 -9.86
CA ASN A 663 -5.11 43.74 -9.99
C ASN A 663 -5.30 44.63 -8.75
N GLN A 664 -4.40 44.58 -7.77
CA GLN A 664 -4.41 45.40 -6.55
C GLN A 664 -3.34 46.49 -6.61
#